data_09ca62aaa15c1942e6bd777e35de6458
#
_entry.id   09ca62aaa15c1942e6bd777e35de6458
#
_cell.length_a   1.000
_cell.length_b   1.000
_cell.length_c   1.000
_cell.angle_alpha   90.00
_cell.angle_beta   90.00
_cell.angle_gamma   90.00
#
_symmetry.space_group_name_H-M   'P 1'
#
loop_
_entity.id
_entity.type
_entity.pdbx_description
1 polymer ?
#
loop_
_entity_poly.entity_id
_entity_poly.type
_entity_poly.pdbx_seq_one_letter_code
_entity_poly.pdbx_strand_id
1 'polypeptide(L)'
;MAGNKRDLTFTRNIGIMAHIDAGKTTTSERILYYTGKTHKIGEVHDGAATMDWMVQEQERGITITSAATTAFWHYNSKEYQINLIDTPGHVDFTVEVERSLRVLDGTIATFCAVGRVQPQSETVWRQADKYGVPKIAYVNKMDRVGADFLACVEEIYTKLGAKAVPVCLPIGAEDKFQGIVDLIDRKAIYYDSGDELVNYEIKDIPADMAGEVEKWRDKLVEAAAECDESLMEKYFDNPDSLTGEEIIAALRKGTINMQIVPACCGSSFKNKGVQFLLDAVMRYLPSPLDKGVVKGVSPRTNKEVDLLPDASQPFCALVFKIATDPFVGRLAFMRVYSGRVDSGTYVYNVRTGKKERIARLYQMHSNHQNPIDFVEAGDICAAVGFKDLRTGDTICNENHPIVLESMVFPDPVIGIAIEPKTQADLDKLGVALGKLAEEDPTFTVKADHETGQTVISGMGELHLDIIVDRLRREFGVEINQGAPQVNFKEAITSKVQHREVFKKQTGGRGKFADIIVEIGPADEGVTGLQFDNQVKGGNIPKEFIPSIDKGFKAAMANGVLAGYEVQSMKVTVLDGSYHPVDSDQLSFEMAARMAFRHACSKAKPVLLEPIMSLEVVTPEDYMGDIVGDLNRRRGQIQAMDSTANGARIVKAFVPLAEQFGYVTVLRTLSSGRATSTMSFDHYSEVPANLAKDIVEKSGYKFTDDDE
;
A
#
# COMPACT_ATOMS: atom_id res chain seq x y z
N MET A 1 -16.64 -32.22 -20.89
CA MET A 1 -17.83 -31.67 -20.23
C MET A 1 -17.68 -30.17 -20.28
N ALA A 2 -18.61 -29.43 -20.87
CA ALA A 2 -18.62 -27.98 -20.86
C ALA A 2 -18.79 -27.55 -19.38
N GLY A 3 -17.72 -27.07 -18.76
CA GLY A 3 -17.79 -26.53 -17.41
C GLY A 3 -18.80 -25.39 -17.40
N ASN A 4 -19.69 -25.37 -16.43
CA ASN A 4 -20.59 -24.25 -16.19
C ASN A 4 -19.73 -22.99 -16.14
N LYS A 5 -19.97 -22.05 -17.04
CA LYS A 5 -19.29 -20.74 -17.06
C LYS A 5 -19.62 -20.07 -15.71
N ARG A 6 -18.62 -19.80 -14.91
CA ARG A 6 -18.80 -19.15 -13.62
C ARG A 6 -19.39 -17.76 -13.84
N ASP A 7 -20.41 -17.42 -13.08
CA ASP A 7 -21.02 -16.09 -13.12
C ASP A 7 -20.26 -15.15 -12.14
N LEU A 8 -19.45 -14.27 -12.68
CA LEU A 8 -18.65 -13.30 -11.91
C LEU A 8 -19.51 -12.27 -11.17
N THR A 9 -20.80 -12.14 -11.48
CA THR A 9 -21.75 -11.30 -10.74
C THR A 9 -21.78 -11.68 -9.26
N PHE A 10 -21.56 -12.95 -8.94
CA PHE A 10 -21.55 -13.49 -7.58
C PHE A 10 -20.14 -13.60 -6.97
N THR A 11 -19.18 -12.84 -7.48
CA THR A 11 -17.83 -12.74 -6.91
C THR A 11 -17.63 -11.39 -6.26
N ARG A 12 -16.96 -11.36 -5.10
CA ARG A 12 -16.54 -10.15 -4.38
C ARG A 12 -15.07 -10.26 -4.01
N ASN A 13 -14.23 -9.39 -4.55
CA ASN A 13 -12.84 -9.26 -4.17
C ASN A 13 -12.72 -8.05 -3.25
N ILE A 14 -12.68 -8.29 -1.96
CA ILE A 14 -12.80 -7.25 -0.95
C ILE A 14 -11.61 -7.26 0.00
N GLY A 15 -11.28 -6.07 0.50
CA GLY A 15 -10.33 -5.89 1.60
C GLY A 15 -11.02 -5.34 2.84
N ILE A 16 -10.34 -5.48 3.98
CA ILE A 16 -10.72 -4.77 5.20
C ILE A 16 -9.59 -3.80 5.53
N MET A 17 -9.91 -2.53 5.57
CA MET A 17 -9.00 -1.46 5.98
C MET A 17 -9.48 -0.83 7.28
N ALA A 18 -8.55 -0.48 8.16
CA ALA A 18 -8.87 0.12 9.45
C ALA A 18 -7.64 0.79 10.05
N HIS A 19 -7.85 1.70 10.98
CA HIS A 19 -6.77 2.10 11.89
C HIS A 19 -6.44 1.00 12.91
N ILE A 20 -5.32 1.13 13.59
CA ILE A 20 -4.90 0.22 14.67
C ILE A 20 -6.03 0.16 15.73
N ASP A 21 -6.31 -1.02 16.23
CA ASP A 21 -7.35 -1.27 17.24
C ASP A 21 -8.81 -0.97 16.84
N ALA A 22 -9.13 -0.72 15.57
CA ALA A 22 -10.55 -0.63 15.16
C ALA A 22 -11.29 -1.97 15.18
N GLY A 23 -10.55 -3.08 15.30
CA GLY A 23 -11.09 -4.43 15.31
C GLY A 23 -11.12 -5.09 13.93
N LYS A 24 -10.17 -4.73 13.08
CA LYS A 24 -10.01 -5.28 11.72
C LYS A 24 -9.90 -6.80 11.73
N THR A 25 -8.87 -7.37 12.36
CA THR A 25 -8.63 -8.81 12.44
C THR A 25 -9.81 -9.55 13.10
N THR A 26 -10.39 -8.98 14.17
CA THR A 26 -11.60 -9.53 14.78
C THR A 26 -12.76 -9.60 13.78
N THR A 27 -12.94 -8.59 12.95
CA THR A 27 -13.99 -8.60 11.92
C THR A 27 -13.70 -9.63 10.83
N SER A 28 -12.45 -9.75 10.38
CA SER A 28 -12.01 -10.77 9.43
C SER A 28 -12.27 -12.18 9.97
N GLU A 29 -11.91 -12.47 11.21
CA GLU A 29 -12.13 -13.76 11.87
C GLU A 29 -13.63 -14.10 11.98
N ARG A 30 -14.48 -13.10 12.28
CA ARG A 30 -15.95 -13.33 12.33
C ARG A 30 -16.53 -13.61 10.94
N ILE A 31 -16.04 -12.92 9.90
CA ILE A 31 -16.42 -13.22 8.51
C ILE A 31 -16.05 -14.67 8.16
N LEU A 32 -14.84 -15.11 8.49
CA LEU A 32 -14.40 -16.49 8.23
C LEU A 32 -15.24 -17.53 9.02
N TYR A 33 -15.61 -17.22 10.24
CA TYR A 33 -16.43 -18.06 11.07
C TYR A 33 -17.85 -18.22 10.49
N TYR A 34 -18.52 -17.11 10.16
CA TYR A 34 -19.87 -17.16 9.59
C TYR A 34 -19.93 -17.77 8.19
N THR A 35 -18.85 -17.71 7.42
CA THR A 35 -18.72 -18.37 6.13
C THR A 35 -18.30 -19.84 6.24
N GLY A 36 -18.18 -20.39 7.46
CA GLY A 36 -17.84 -21.79 7.72
C GLY A 36 -16.40 -22.19 7.36
N LYS A 37 -15.51 -21.20 7.20
CA LYS A 37 -14.08 -21.47 6.92
C LYS A 37 -13.30 -21.82 8.17
N THR A 38 -13.71 -21.34 9.32
CA THR A 38 -13.15 -21.70 10.63
C THR A 38 -14.24 -22.29 11.50
N HIS A 39 -13.89 -23.33 12.27
CA HIS A 39 -14.83 -24.00 13.20
C HIS A 39 -14.77 -23.41 14.62
N LYS A 40 -13.75 -22.58 14.88
CA LYS A 40 -13.57 -21.86 16.16
C LYS A 40 -13.37 -20.39 15.86
N ILE A 41 -13.88 -19.57 16.74
CA ILE A 41 -13.63 -18.14 16.71
C ILE A 41 -12.20 -17.89 17.18
N GLY A 42 -11.33 -17.39 16.32
CA GLY A 42 -9.98 -16.96 16.67
C GLY A 42 -10.04 -15.63 17.43
N GLU A 43 -9.51 -15.59 18.66
CA GLU A 43 -9.36 -14.34 19.39
C GLU A 43 -7.95 -13.78 19.20
N VAL A 44 -7.87 -12.50 18.84
CA VAL A 44 -6.58 -11.81 18.58
C VAL A 44 -5.73 -11.77 19.85
N HIS A 45 -6.36 -11.56 21.01
CA HIS A 45 -5.66 -11.47 22.30
C HIS A 45 -5.07 -12.80 22.76
N ASP A 46 -5.60 -13.92 22.27
CA ASP A 46 -5.11 -15.26 22.59
C ASP A 46 -4.10 -15.79 21.56
N GLY A 47 -3.75 -14.97 20.54
CA GLY A 47 -2.87 -15.36 19.43
C GLY A 47 -3.45 -16.49 18.56
N ALA A 48 -4.77 -16.66 18.57
CA ALA A 48 -5.48 -17.72 17.86
C ALA A 48 -6.12 -17.28 16.52
N ALA A 49 -5.85 -16.05 16.08
CA ALA A 49 -6.40 -15.51 14.83
C ALA A 49 -5.80 -16.22 13.63
N THR A 50 -6.66 -16.66 12.70
CA THR A 50 -6.27 -17.40 11.49
C THR A 50 -5.60 -16.48 10.47
N MET A 51 -6.04 -15.22 10.38
CA MET A 51 -5.50 -14.26 9.41
C MET A 51 -4.15 -13.70 9.85
N ASP A 52 -3.90 -13.51 11.13
CA ASP A 52 -2.60 -13.13 11.70
C ASP A 52 -1.79 -14.40 11.99
N TRP A 53 -1.25 -15.02 10.95
CA TRP A 53 -0.59 -16.32 11.03
C TRP A 53 0.90 -16.25 11.44
N MET A 54 1.53 -15.09 11.31
CA MET A 54 2.91 -14.89 11.75
C MET A 54 2.99 -14.77 13.26
N VAL A 55 4.02 -15.37 13.85
CA VAL A 55 4.26 -15.26 15.31
C VAL A 55 4.39 -13.80 15.75
N GLN A 56 5.02 -12.97 14.92
CA GLN A 56 5.20 -11.54 15.16
C GLN A 56 3.86 -10.77 15.16
N GLU A 57 2.92 -11.16 14.32
CA GLU A 57 1.56 -10.61 14.30
C GLU A 57 0.81 -10.96 15.57
N GLN A 58 0.87 -12.23 15.97
CA GLN A 58 0.20 -12.75 17.17
C GLN A 58 0.76 -12.14 18.46
N GLU A 59 2.09 -12.05 18.59
CA GLU A 59 2.72 -11.47 19.78
C GLU A 59 2.48 -9.96 19.92
N ARG A 60 2.40 -9.23 18.81
CA ARG A 60 2.23 -7.77 18.79
C ARG A 60 0.78 -7.33 18.66
N GLY A 61 -0.13 -8.23 18.29
CA GLY A 61 -1.55 -7.94 18.06
C GLY A 61 -1.80 -7.02 16.87
N ILE A 62 -0.90 -7.00 15.89
CA ILE A 62 -1.00 -6.18 14.66
C ILE A 62 -0.82 -7.04 13.42
N THR A 63 -1.57 -6.77 12.38
CA THR A 63 -1.35 -7.37 11.06
C THR A 63 -0.16 -6.69 10.38
N ILE A 64 0.80 -7.49 9.94
CA ILE A 64 2.05 -7.06 9.28
C ILE A 64 1.95 -7.31 7.79
N THR A 65 1.55 -8.53 7.40
CA THR A 65 1.42 -8.94 6.01
C THR A 65 -0.04 -9.17 5.64
N SER A 66 -0.41 -8.80 4.41
CA SER A 66 -1.75 -9.10 3.93
C SER A 66 -1.95 -10.61 3.76
N ALA A 67 -3.04 -11.14 4.31
CA ALA A 67 -3.47 -12.51 4.13
C ALA A 67 -4.69 -12.57 3.21
N ALA A 68 -4.71 -13.55 2.29
CA ALA A 68 -5.81 -13.74 1.37
C ALA A 68 -6.56 -15.04 1.69
N THR A 69 -7.89 -14.97 1.76
CA THR A 69 -8.74 -16.13 2.01
C THR A 69 -9.98 -16.09 1.12
N THR A 70 -10.32 -17.23 0.53
CA THR A 70 -11.56 -17.38 -0.21
C THR A 70 -12.62 -18.02 0.67
N ALA A 71 -13.78 -17.38 0.74
CA ALA A 71 -14.95 -17.81 1.51
C ALA A 71 -16.21 -17.78 0.64
N PHE A 72 -17.30 -18.38 1.13
CA PHE A 72 -18.58 -18.42 0.43
C PHE A 72 -19.69 -17.93 1.36
N TRP A 73 -20.58 -17.11 0.84
CA TRP A 73 -21.73 -16.59 1.58
C TRP A 73 -23.02 -16.76 0.77
N HIS A 74 -24.09 -17.15 1.44
CA HIS A 74 -25.41 -17.30 0.82
C HIS A 74 -26.25 -16.04 1.08
N TYR A 75 -26.63 -15.38 0.00
CA TYR A 75 -27.50 -14.22 0.03
C TYR A 75 -28.59 -14.35 -1.04
N ASN A 76 -29.89 -14.15 -0.68
CA ASN A 76 -31.03 -14.29 -1.59
C ASN A 76 -31.00 -15.59 -2.43
N SER A 77 -30.78 -16.73 -1.76
CA SER A 77 -30.71 -18.08 -2.40
C SER A 77 -29.63 -18.22 -3.46
N LYS A 78 -28.64 -17.32 -3.47
CA LYS A 78 -27.46 -17.38 -4.32
C LYS A 78 -26.22 -17.53 -3.47
N GLU A 79 -25.26 -18.33 -3.96
CA GLU A 79 -23.95 -18.46 -3.34
C GLU A 79 -22.99 -17.44 -3.95
N TYR A 80 -22.38 -16.61 -3.11
CA TYR A 80 -21.35 -15.64 -3.48
C TYR A 80 -19.98 -16.14 -3.04
N GLN A 81 -19.01 -16.00 -3.92
CA GLN A 81 -17.61 -16.20 -3.56
C GLN A 81 -17.01 -14.86 -3.11
N ILE A 82 -16.41 -14.88 -1.94
CA ILE A 82 -15.70 -13.74 -1.35
C ILE A 82 -14.21 -14.07 -1.33
N ASN A 83 -13.40 -13.28 -2.01
CA ASN A 83 -11.96 -13.27 -1.83
C ASN A 83 -11.64 -12.12 -0.90
N LEU A 84 -11.36 -12.45 0.35
CA LEU A 84 -11.07 -11.50 1.42
C LEU A 84 -9.56 -11.31 1.53
N ILE A 85 -9.09 -10.07 1.48
CA ILE A 85 -7.71 -9.69 1.78
C ILE A 85 -7.70 -8.85 3.05
N ASP A 86 -7.07 -9.35 4.10
CA ASP A 86 -6.82 -8.61 5.33
C ASP A 86 -5.56 -7.74 5.16
N THR A 87 -5.69 -6.43 5.33
CA THR A 87 -4.59 -5.48 5.09
C THR A 87 -4.00 -4.97 6.41
N PRO A 88 -2.69 -4.68 6.48
CA PRO A 88 -2.10 -4.04 7.65
C PRO A 88 -2.78 -2.71 8.00
N GLY A 89 -2.80 -2.37 9.29
CA GLY A 89 -3.32 -1.08 9.78
C GLY A 89 -2.22 -0.10 10.17
N HIS A 90 -0.95 -0.50 10.17
CA HIS A 90 0.17 0.32 10.62
C HIS A 90 0.83 1.07 9.46
N VAL A 91 1.24 2.32 9.69
CA VAL A 91 1.82 3.19 8.65
C VAL A 91 3.14 2.67 8.06
N ASP A 92 3.94 1.91 8.81
CA ASP A 92 5.18 1.31 8.30
C ASP A 92 4.93 0.25 7.22
N PHE A 93 3.69 -0.24 7.10
CA PHE A 93 3.24 -1.24 6.14
C PHE A 93 2.26 -0.69 5.09
N THR A 94 2.28 0.62 4.84
CA THR A 94 1.40 1.28 3.84
C THR A 94 1.53 0.65 2.46
N VAL A 95 2.69 0.14 2.10
CA VAL A 95 2.94 -0.53 0.83
C VAL A 95 2.15 -1.84 0.71
N GLU A 96 2.01 -2.60 1.78
CA GLU A 96 1.13 -3.80 1.81
C GLU A 96 -0.33 -3.41 1.58
N VAL A 97 -0.77 -2.28 2.16
CA VAL A 97 -2.11 -1.72 1.93
C VAL A 97 -2.30 -1.33 0.46
N GLU A 98 -1.36 -0.58 -0.12
CA GLU A 98 -1.41 -0.15 -1.52
C GLU A 98 -1.44 -1.33 -2.49
N ARG A 99 -0.60 -2.34 -2.26
CA ARG A 99 -0.60 -3.59 -3.07
C ARG A 99 -1.96 -4.27 -3.06
N SER A 100 -2.56 -4.36 -1.89
CA SER A 100 -3.88 -4.98 -1.70
C SER A 100 -4.97 -4.15 -2.38
N LEU A 101 -5.02 -2.85 -2.14
CA LEU A 101 -6.03 -1.94 -2.73
C LEU A 101 -5.99 -1.95 -4.27
N ARG A 102 -4.81 -2.13 -4.87
CA ARG A 102 -4.66 -2.17 -6.34
C ARG A 102 -5.42 -3.33 -6.98
N VAL A 103 -5.62 -4.43 -6.27
CA VAL A 103 -6.23 -5.66 -6.78
C VAL A 103 -7.64 -5.90 -6.26
N LEU A 104 -8.13 -5.06 -5.35
CA LEU A 104 -9.47 -5.16 -4.80
C LEU A 104 -10.51 -4.48 -5.69
N ASP A 105 -11.73 -5.02 -5.66
CA ASP A 105 -12.88 -4.41 -6.31
C ASP A 105 -13.64 -3.50 -5.34
N GLY A 106 -13.63 -3.80 -4.05
CA GLY A 106 -14.25 -3.00 -3.00
C GLY A 106 -13.57 -3.21 -1.63
N THR A 107 -13.89 -2.40 -0.64
CA THR A 107 -13.32 -2.51 0.70
C THR A 107 -14.32 -2.18 1.80
N ILE A 108 -14.11 -2.81 2.97
CA ILE A 108 -14.78 -2.48 4.21
C ILE A 108 -13.86 -1.54 5.00
N ALA A 109 -14.29 -0.31 5.21
CA ALA A 109 -13.60 0.66 6.06
C ALA A 109 -14.13 0.53 7.48
N THR A 110 -13.35 -0.06 8.38
CA THR A 110 -13.74 -0.30 9.76
C THR A 110 -13.31 0.86 10.65
N PHE A 111 -14.28 1.45 11.34
CA PHE A 111 -14.08 2.53 12.32
C PHE A 111 -14.41 2.04 13.73
N CYS A 112 -13.80 2.65 14.74
CA CYS A 112 -14.17 2.44 16.12
C CYS A 112 -15.31 3.41 16.50
N ALA A 113 -16.42 2.93 17.06
CA ALA A 113 -17.56 3.76 17.45
C ALA A 113 -17.20 4.83 18.50
N VAL A 114 -16.13 4.62 19.29
CA VAL A 114 -15.64 5.55 20.30
C VAL A 114 -14.58 6.49 19.74
N GLY A 115 -13.56 5.92 19.06
CA GLY A 115 -12.46 6.70 18.47
C GLY A 115 -12.80 7.39 17.16
N ARG A 116 -13.89 6.96 16.50
CA ARG A 116 -14.43 7.49 15.25
C ARG A 116 -13.39 7.59 14.14
N VAL A 117 -13.33 8.69 13.40
CA VAL A 117 -12.32 8.90 12.36
C VAL A 117 -11.01 9.36 12.98
N GLN A 118 -10.01 8.50 12.89
CA GLN A 118 -8.64 8.74 13.34
C GLN A 118 -7.72 9.03 12.15
N PRO A 119 -6.53 9.63 12.36
CA PRO A 119 -5.59 9.99 11.30
C PRO A 119 -5.16 8.85 10.39
N GLN A 120 -4.92 7.68 10.98
CA GLN A 120 -4.64 6.48 10.18
C GLN A 120 -5.82 6.09 9.29
N SER A 121 -7.06 6.34 9.74
CA SER A 121 -8.25 6.14 8.91
C SER A 121 -8.22 7.05 7.69
N GLU A 122 -7.79 8.32 7.84
CA GLU A 122 -7.65 9.25 6.70
C GLU A 122 -6.60 8.75 5.70
N THR A 123 -5.46 8.26 6.17
CA THR A 123 -4.39 7.77 5.30
C THR A 123 -4.86 6.61 4.44
N VAL A 124 -5.42 5.56 5.05
CA VAL A 124 -5.89 4.37 4.30
C VAL A 124 -7.11 4.71 3.43
N TRP A 125 -7.95 5.67 3.85
CA TRP A 125 -9.06 6.17 3.05
C TRP A 125 -8.60 6.85 1.77
N ARG A 126 -7.63 7.78 1.87
CA ARG A 126 -7.02 8.46 0.70
C ARG A 126 -6.34 7.48 -0.24
N GLN A 127 -5.69 6.44 0.28
CA GLN A 127 -5.12 5.38 -0.55
C GLN A 127 -6.22 4.64 -1.33
N ALA A 128 -7.34 4.29 -0.67
CA ALA A 128 -8.46 3.66 -1.36
C ALA A 128 -9.10 4.58 -2.42
N ASP A 129 -9.16 5.91 -2.18
CA ASP A 129 -9.61 6.89 -3.17
C ASP A 129 -8.66 6.99 -4.36
N LYS A 130 -7.35 7.01 -4.12
CA LYS A 130 -6.30 7.01 -5.17
C LYS A 130 -6.49 5.86 -6.17
N TYR A 131 -6.88 4.67 -5.68
CA TYR A 131 -7.10 3.50 -6.52
C TYR A 131 -8.56 3.32 -6.97
N GLY A 132 -9.43 4.28 -6.69
CA GLY A 132 -10.85 4.23 -7.08
C GLY A 132 -11.57 3.00 -6.51
N VAL A 133 -11.31 2.63 -5.24
CA VAL A 133 -11.91 1.46 -4.59
C VAL A 133 -13.17 1.87 -3.83
N PRO A 134 -14.36 1.40 -4.24
CA PRO A 134 -15.62 1.60 -3.52
C PRO A 134 -15.59 1.06 -2.10
N LYS A 135 -16.29 1.72 -1.18
CA LYS A 135 -16.22 1.46 0.26
C LYS A 135 -17.57 1.25 0.90
N ILE A 136 -17.58 0.40 1.94
CA ILE A 136 -18.64 0.36 2.97
C ILE A 136 -17.99 0.80 4.27
N ALA A 137 -18.61 1.71 5.02
CA ALA A 137 -18.19 2.06 6.36
C ALA A 137 -18.80 1.08 7.38
N TYR A 138 -17.96 0.48 8.21
CA TYR A 138 -18.40 -0.39 9.29
C TYR A 138 -17.95 0.20 10.63
N VAL A 139 -18.92 0.71 11.40
CA VAL A 139 -18.67 1.28 12.73
C VAL A 139 -18.76 0.16 13.76
N ASN A 140 -17.59 -0.31 14.17
CA ASN A 140 -17.39 -1.43 15.08
C ASN A 140 -17.27 -0.97 16.53
N LYS A 141 -17.32 -1.92 17.47
CA LYS A 141 -17.21 -1.69 18.92
C LYS A 141 -18.38 -0.87 19.50
N MET A 142 -19.59 -1.09 18.99
CA MET A 142 -20.79 -0.49 19.54
C MET A 142 -21.10 -0.86 21.00
N ASP A 143 -20.44 -1.89 21.50
CA ASP A 143 -20.49 -2.37 22.90
C ASP A 143 -19.62 -1.59 23.87
N ARG A 144 -18.79 -0.66 23.40
CA ARG A 144 -17.87 0.12 24.23
C ARG A 144 -18.55 1.38 24.79
N VAL A 145 -18.16 1.79 25.99
CA VAL A 145 -18.61 3.04 26.62
C VAL A 145 -18.21 4.23 25.76
N GLY A 146 -19.16 5.12 25.47
CA GLY A 146 -18.99 6.27 24.59
C GLY A 146 -19.17 5.97 23.11
N ALA A 147 -19.68 4.79 22.75
CA ALA A 147 -19.95 4.42 21.36
C ALA A 147 -21.10 5.25 20.76
N ASP A 148 -20.87 5.89 19.63
CA ASP A 148 -21.85 6.71 18.91
C ASP A 148 -21.70 6.52 17.40
N PHE A 149 -22.66 5.80 16.80
CA PHE A 149 -22.68 5.49 15.38
C PHE A 149 -22.89 6.74 14.51
N LEU A 150 -23.88 7.56 14.87
CA LEU A 150 -24.26 8.71 14.04
C LEU A 150 -23.19 9.80 14.06
N ALA A 151 -22.54 10.00 15.20
CA ALA A 151 -21.41 10.91 15.30
C ALA A 151 -20.21 10.42 14.45
N CYS A 152 -19.99 9.10 14.35
CA CYS A 152 -18.96 8.56 13.45
C CYS A 152 -19.30 8.81 11.97
N VAL A 153 -20.57 8.64 11.59
CA VAL A 153 -21.05 8.95 10.23
C VAL A 153 -20.84 10.43 9.89
N GLU A 154 -21.13 11.34 10.82
CA GLU A 154 -20.89 12.78 10.65
C GLU A 154 -19.41 13.11 10.50
N GLU A 155 -18.54 12.44 11.27
CA GLU A 155 -17.09 12.64 11.12
C GLU A 155 -16.54 12.09 9.80
N ILE A 156 -17.10 11.03 9.23
CA ILE A 156 -16.77 10.58 7.88
C ILE A 156 -17.04 11.68 6.86
N TYR A 157 -18.18 12.36 6.99
CA TYR A 157 -18.50 13.49 6.12
C TYR A 157 -17.54 14.68 6.33
N THR A 158 -17.34 15.11 7.58
CA THR A 158 -16.60 16.33 7.87
C THR A 158 -15.07 16.18 7.69
N LYS A 159 -14.50 15.01 8.00
CA LYS A 159 -13.05 14.78 7.94
C LYS A 159 -12.59 14.10 6.65
N LEU A 160 -13.40 13.19 6.08
CA LEU A 160 -13.04 12.45 4.88
C LEU A 160 -13.72 12.99 3.62
N GLY A 161 -14.65 13.95 3.76
CA GLY A 161 -15.39 14.54 2.64
C GLY A 161 -16.31 13.55 1.92
N ALA A 162 -16.68 12.43 2.57
CA ALA A 162 -17.44 11.35 1.96
C ALA A 162 -18.88 11.33 2.47
N LYS A 163 -19.85 11.21 1.55
CA LYS A 163 -21.28 11.11 1.89
C LYS A 163 -21.57 9.71 2.44
N ALA A 164 -21.40 9.52 3.75
CA ALA A 164 -21.78 8.29 4.42
C ALA A 164 -23.29 8.22 4.62
N VAL A 165 -23.91 7.12 4.17
CA VAL A 165 -25.36 6.91 4.23
C VAL A 165 -25.66 5.73 5.15
N PRO A 166 -26.25 5.93 6.34
CA PRO A 166 -26.67 4.85 7.21
C PRO A 166 -27.67 3.92 6.51
N VAL A 167 -27.36 2.63 6.47
CA VAL A 167 -28.28 1.59 5.96
C VAL A 167 -28.90 0.80 7.10
N CYS A 168 -28.43 1.01 8.32
CA CYS A 168 -29.01 0.51 9.56
C CYS A 168 -28.86 1.51 10.68
N LEU A 169 -29.62 1.33 11.76
CA LEU A 169 -29.46 2.04 13.02
C LEU A 169 -29.20 1.06 14.17
N PRO A 170 -28.39 1.40 15.18
CA PRO A 170 -28.16 0.53 16.33
C PRO A 170 -29.38 0.49 17.26
N ILE A 171 -29.70 -0.69 17.79
CA ILE A 171 -30.66 -0.86 18.88
C ILE A 171 -29.90 -0.84 20.20
N GLY A 172 -29.94 0.29 20.89
CA GLY A 172 -29.12 0.56 22.06
C GLY A 172 -27.67 0.88 21.71
N ALA A 173 -26.89 1.18 22.73
CA ALA A 173 -25.45 1.44 22.64
C ALA A 173 -24.76 0.93 23.91
N GLU A 174 -23.45 0.78 23.89
CA GLU A 174 -22.65 0.30 25.00
C GLU A 174 -23.11 -1.09 25.47
N ASP A 175 -23.25 -1.29 26.78
CA ASP A 175 -23.72 -2.56 27.36
C ASP A 175 -25.15 -2.93 26.92
N LYS A 176 -25.92 -1.94 26.43
CA LYS A 176 -27.28 -2.11 25.96
C LYS A 176 -27.38 -2.34 24.45
N PHE A 177 -26.27 -2.46 23.75
CA PHE A 177 -26.28 -2.77 22.34
C PHE A 177 -26.79 -4.19 22.09
N GLN A 178 -28.00 -4.31 21.53
CA GLN A 178 -28.68 -5.60 21.34
C GLN A 178 -28.79 -6.03 19.87
N GLY A 179 -28.78 -5.08 18.95
CA GLY A 179 -29.01 -5.37 17.55
C GLY A 179 -29.02 -4.12 16.69
N ILE A 180 -29.63 -4.25 15.53
CA ILE A 180 -29.73 -3.18 14.52
C ILE A 180 -31.12 -3.15 13.91
N VAL A 181 -31.51 -2.00 13.38
CA VAL A 181 -32.70 -1.85 12.53
C VAL A 181 -32.24 -1.70 11.08
N ASP A 182 -32.64 -2.60 10.20
CA ASP A 182 -32.47 -2.45 8.74
C ASP A 182 -33.43 -1.36 8.24
N LEU A 183 -32.88 -0.28 7.69
CA LEU A 183 -33.66 0.85 7.20
C LEU A 183 -34.39 0.57 5.88
N ILE A 184 -33.93 -0.42 5.11
CA ILE A 184 -34.56 -0.79 3.84
C ILE A 184 -35.75 -1.72 4.09
N ASP A 185 -35.50 -2.82 4.80
CA ASP A 185 -36.52 -3.84 5.05
C ASP A 185 -37.47 -3.45 6.22
N ARG A 186 -37.16 -2.39 6.95
CA ARG A 186 -37.93 -1.91 8.13
C ARG A 186 -38.11 -2.99 9.18
N LYS A 187 -37.02 -3.71 9.51
CA LYS A 187 -37.04 -4.78 10.49
C LYS A 187 -35.94 -4.60 11.51
N ALA A 188 -36.21 -4.96 12.74
CA ALA A 188 -35.24 -5.02 13.81
C ALA A 188 -34.62 -6.41 13.87
N ILE A 189 -33.28 -6.45 13.90
CA ILE A 189 -32.48 -7.68 13.98
C ILE A 189 -31.83 -7.71 15.36
N TYR A 190 -32.24 -8.63 16.21
CA TYR A 190 -31.70 -8.86 17.54
C TYR A 190 -30.75 -10.03 17.50
N TYR A 191 -29.56 -9.87 18.05
CA TYR A 191 -28.54 -10.90 18.13
C TYR A 191 -28.54 -11.52 19.53
N ASP A 192 -28.59 -12.86 19.60
CA ASP A 192 -28.60 -13.59 20.85
C ASP A 192 -27.20 -13.56 21.50
N SER A 193 -27.17 -13.60 22.85
CA SER A 193 -25.93 -13.53 23.65
C SER A 193 -25.32 -14.90 23.94
N GLY A 194 -25.82 -15.97 23.33
CA GLY A 194 -25.37 -17.35 23.59
C GLY A 194 -24.04 -17.71 22.90
N ASP A 195 -23.28 -18.62 23.56
CA ASP A 195 -21.85 -18.85 23.30
C ASP A 195 -21.48 -19.61 22.01
N GLU A 196 -22.39 -20.25 21.28
CA GLU A 196 -21.93 -21.20 20.23
C GLU A 196 -22.41 -20.94 18.79
N LEU A 197 -23.51 -20.26 18.58
CA LEU A 197 -23.99 -19.89 17.25
C LEU A 197 -24.92 -18.69 17.45
N VAL A 198 -24.44 -17.50 17.16
CA VAL A 198 -25.31 -16.33 17.28
C VAL A 198 -26.41 -16.43 16.24
N ASN A 199 -27.57 -16.96 16.66
CA ASN A 199 -28.80 -16.83 15.95
C ASN A 199 -29.30 -15.39 16.14
N TYR A 200 -29.88 -14.84 15.12
CA TYR A 200 -30.57 -13.55 15.22
C TYR A 200 -32.08 -13.78 15.04
N GLU A 201 -32.85 -12.93 15.70
CA GLU A 201 -34.30 -12.89 15.55
C GLU A 201 -34.69 -11.62 14.82
N ILE A 202 -35.56 -11.76 13.82
CA ILE A 202 -36.13 -10.61 13.11
C ILE A 202 -37.47 -10.25 13.80
N LYS A 203 -37.58 -9.00 14.27
CA LYS A 203 -38.75 -8.46 14.93
C LYS A 203 -39.24 -7.16 14.28
N ASP A 204 -40.39 -6.69 14.67
CA ASP A 204 -40.84 -5.36 14.31
C ASP A 204 -40.01 -4.27 15.02
N ILE A 205 -39.96 -3.10 14.44
CA ILE A 205 -39.20 -1.95 14.96
C ILE A 205 -39.73 -1.59 16.36
N PRO A 206 -38.84 -1.36 17.34
CA PRO A 206 -39.25 -0.85 18.65
C PRO A 206 -40.02 0.46 18.53
N ALA A 207 -41.10 0.59 19.27
CA ALA A 207 -42.00 1.75 19.17
C ALA A 207 -41.32 3.09 19.50
N ASP A 208 -40.33 3.05 20.38
CA ASP A 208 -39.51 4.22 20.75
C ASP A 208 -38.51 4.65 19.67
N MET A 209 -38.17 3.76 18.75
CA MET A 209 -37.29 4.07 17.62
C MET A 209 -38.02 4.43 16.32
N ALA A 210 -39.34 4.20 16.26
CA ALA A 210 -40.11 4.36 15.01
C ALA A 210 -39.89 5.73 14.33
N GLY A 211 -39.91 6.82 15.08
CA GLY A 211 -39.70 8.16 14.54
C GLY A 211 -38.30 8.44 14.03
N GLU A 212 -37.30 7.89 14.71
CA GLU A 212 -35.89 8.00 14.27
C GLU A 212 -35.65 7.16 13.03
N VAL A 213 -36.18 5.96 12.97
CA VAL A 213 -36.07 5.05 11.81
C VAL A 213 -36.69 5.68 10.57
N GLU A 214 -37.89 6.26 10.66
CA GLU A 214 -38.51 6.96 9.53
C GLU A 214 -37.66 8.14 9.06
N LYS A 215 -37.19 8.98 9.96
CA LYS A 215 -36.30 10.11 9.63
C LYS A 215 -35.02 9.66 8.87
N TRP A 216 -34.37 8.58 9.28
CA TRP A 216 -33.16 8.11 8.63
C TRP A 216 -33.45 7.32 7.36
N ARG A 217 -34.61 6.67 7.29
CA ARG A 217 -35.08 6.04 6.05
C ARG A 217 -35.34 7.09 4.97
N ASP A 218 -36.03 8.22 5.31
CA ASP A 218 -36.24 9.29 4.35
C ASP A 218 -34.92 9.80 3.76
N LYS A 219 -33.92 10.04 4.59
CA LYS A 219 -32.57 10.43 4.14
C LYS A 219 -31.89 9.36 3.28
N LEU A 220 -32.09 8.09 3.60
CA LEU A 220 -31.53 6.99 2.81
C LEU A 220 -32.20 6.92 1.44
N VAL A 221 -33.52 7.06 1.37
CA VAL A 221 -34.29 7.05 0.11
C VAL A 221 -33.94 8.25 -0.75
N GLU A 222 -33.82 9.46 -0.15
CA GLU A 222 -33.32 10.66 -0.83
C GLU A 222 -31.92 10.43 -1.43
N ALA A 223 -30.98 9.90 -0.63
CA ALA A 223 -29.62 9.59 -1.10
C ALA A 223 -29.61 8.53 -2.21
N ALA A 224 -30.49 7.55 -2.18
CA ALA A 224 -30.65 6.58 -3.24
C ALA A 224 -31.19 7.21 -4.53
N ALA A 225 -32.21 8.07 -4.42
CA ALA A 225 -32.78 8.79 -5.55
C ALA A 225 -31.76 9.70 -6.25
N GLU A 226 -30.88 10.37 -5.50
CA GLU A 226 -29.80 11.18 -6.07
C GLU A 226 -28.78 10.36 -6.90
N CYS A 227 -28.67 9.07 -6.64
CA CYS A 227 -27.75 8.19 -7.37
C CYS A 227 -28.29 7.69 -8.71
N ASP A 228 -29.61 7.87 -8.98
CA ASP A 228 -30.24 7.37 -10.20
C ASP A 228 -31.36 8.30 -10.69
N GLU A 229 -31.17 8.92 -11.85
CA GLU A 229 -32.12 9.89 -12.43
C GLU A 229 -33.54 9.32 -12.58
N SER A 230 -33.66 8.03 -12.94
CA SER A 230 -34.97 7.39 -13.10
C SER A 230 -35.72 7.23 -11.78
N LEU A 231 -34.98 7.06 -10.68
CA LEU A 231 -35.57 6.97 -9.35
C LEU A 231 -35.88 8.37 -8.78
N MET A 232 -35.15 9.39 -9.18
CA MET A 232 -35.36 10.75 -8.75
C MET A 232 -36.76 11.26 -9.21
N GLU A 233 -37.17 10.98 -10.45
CA GLU A 233 -38.53 11.31 -10.93
C GLU A 233 -39.58 10.59 -10.10
N LYS A 234 -39.41 9.28 -9.88
CA LYS A 234 -40.31 8.47 -9.07
C LYS A 234 -40.38 8.92 -7.60
N TYR A 235 -39.27 9.36 -7.04
CA TYR A 235 -39.17 9.90 -5.68
C TYR A 235 -39.96 11.21 -5.53
N PHE A 236 -39.86 12.12 -6.49
CA PHE A 236 -40.60 13.38 -6.46
C PHE A 236 -42.12 13.18 -6.61
N ASP A 237 -42.53 12.17 -7.37
CA ASP A 237 -43.94 11.83 -7.51
C ASP A 237 -44.51 11.20 -6.23
N ASN A 238 -43.83 10.23 -5.66
CA ASN A 238 -44.20 9.57 -4.41
C ASN A 238 -43.02 8.80 -3.81
N PRO A 239 -42.36 9.29 -2.75
CA PRO A 239 -41.21 8.61 -2.10
C PRO A 239 -41.52 7.19 -1.63
N ASP A 240 -42.75 6.92 -1.18
CA ASP A 240 -43.17 5.60 -0.69
C ASP A 240 -43.35 4.55 -1.81
N SER A 241 -43.33 4.96 -3.06
CA SER A 241 -43.48 4.06 -4.21
C SER A 241 -42.19 3.29 -4.54
N LEU A 242 -41.03 3.68 -3.96
CA LEU A 242 -39.75 3.04 -4.17
C LEU A 242 -39.69 1.70 -3.44
N THR A 243 -39.43 0.63 -4.19
CA THR A 243 -39.22 -0.72 -3.63
C THR A 243 -37.85 -0.86 -2.98
N GLY A 244 -37.71 -1.80 -2.04
CA GLY A 244 -36.40 -2.09 -1.42
C GLY A 244 -35.33 -2.50 -2.44
N GLU A 245 -35.70 -3.24 -3.50
CA GLU A 245 -34.79 -3.65 -4.57
C GLU A 245 -34.29 -2.45 -5.39
N GLU A 246 -35.17 -1.50 -5.71
CA GLU A 246 -34.79 -0.26 -6.41
C GLU A 246 -33.85 0.60 -5.57
N ILE A 247 -34.12 0.72 -4.26
CA ILE A 247 -33.24 1.44 -3.33
C ILE A 247 -31.87 0.77 -3.26
N ILE A 248 -31.80 -0.56 -3.11
CA ILE A 248 -30.54 -1.31 -3.08
C ILE A 248 -29.77 -1.12 -4.38
N ALA A 249 -30.43 -1.21 -5.53
CA ALA A 249 -29.78 -1.04 -6.83
C ALA A 249 -29.20 0.38 -7.01
N ALA A 250 -29.91 1.40 -6.58
CA ALA A 250 -29.44 2.79 -6.64
C ALA A 250 -28.29 3.06 -5.69
N LEU A 251 -28.38 2.59 -4.43
CA LEU A 251 -27.28 2.69 -3.46
C LEU A 251 -26.02 1.94 -3.96
N ARG A 252 -26.20 0.76 -4.58
CA ARG A 252 -25.10 0.04 -5.22
C ARG A 252 -24.44 0.87 -6.33
N LYS A 253 -25.24 1.46 -7.23
CA LYS A 253 -24.77 2.33 -8.30
C LYS A 253 -23.98 3.52 -7.75
N GLY A 254 -24.54 4.19 -6.72
CA GLY A 254 -23.87 5.30 -6.05
C GLY A 254 -22.57 4.89 -5.34
N THR A 255 -22.53 3.69 -4.74
CA THR A 255 -21.33 3.15 -4.09
C THR A 255 -20.24 2.84 -5.11
N ILE A 256 -20.58 2.15 -6.21
CA ILE A 256 -19.63 1.81 -7.28
C ILE A 256 -19.04 3.07 -7.91
N ASN A 257 -19.84 4.11 -8.10
CA ASN A 257 -19.42 5.39 -8.62
C ASN A 257 -18.74 6.31 -7.57
N MET A 258 -18.54 5.82 -6.35
CA MET A 258 -17.94 6.55 -5.23
C MET A 258 -18.67 7.86 -4.85
N GLN A 259 -19.96 7.95 -5.14
CA GLN A 259 -20.80 9.09 -4.79
C GLN A 259 -21.27 9.04 -3.32
N ILE A 260 -21.50 7.83 -2.81
CA ILE A 260 -21.93 7.57 -1.45
C ILE A 260 -21.14 6.42 -0.83
N VAL A 261 -21.17 6.32 0.49
CA VAL A 261 -20.60 5.22 1.26
C VAL A 261 -21.68 4.65 2.19
N PRO A 262 -22.23 3.46 1.93
CA PRO A 262 -23.15 2.81 2.86
C PRO A 262 -22.49 2.60 4.22
N ALA A 263 -23.17 2.96 5.30
CA ALA A 263 -22.67 2.85 6.66
C ALA A 263 -23.48 1.85 7.48
N CYS A 264 -22.76 0.86 8.03
CA CYS A 264 -23.28 -0.18 8.92
C CYS A 264 -22.68 -0.04 10.31
N CYS A 265 -23.30 -0.62 11.33
CA CYS A 265 -22.75 -0.68 12.67
C CYS A 265 -22.81 -2.10 13.26
N GLY A 266 -21.97 -2.34 14.27
CA GLY A 266 -21.97 -3.61 14.97
C GLY A 266 -20.89 -3.72 16.07
N SER A 267 -20.77 -4.91 16.62
CA SER A 267 -19.69 -5.30 17.51
C SER A 267 -19.17 -6.66 17.10
N SER A 268 -18.05 -6.68 16.39
CA SER A 268 -17.42 -7.94 15.94
C SER A 268 -17.02 -8.82 17.13
N PHE A 269 -16.54 -8.22 18.23
CA PHE A 269 -16.18 -8.95 19.45
C PHE A 269 -17.39 -9.65 20.08
N LYS A 270 -18.55 -9.01 20.08
CA LYS A 270 -19.80 -9.56 20.62
C LYS A 270 -20.62 -10.33 19.57
N ASN A 271 -20.07 -10.58 18.38
CA ASN A 271 -20.72 -11.30 17.29
C ASN A 271 -22.03 -10.65 16.80
N LYS A 272 -22.18 -9.33 16.89
CA LYS A 272 -23.39 -8.60 16.53
C LYS A 272 -23.18 -7.74 15.29
N GLY A 273 -24.03 -7.88 14.27
CA GLY A 273 -24.03 -7.06 13.04
C GLY A 273 -23.11 -7.54 11.92
N VAL A 274 -22.31 -8.59 12.11
CA VAL A 274 -21.38 -9.08 11.08
C VAL A 274 -22.10 -9.77 9.92
N GLN A 275 -23.17 -10.52 10.18
CA GLN A 275 -23.97 -11.13 9.11
C GLN A 275 -24.64 -10.05 8.26
N PHE A 276 -25.16 -8.99 8.88
CA PHE A 276 -25.69 -7.85 8.14
C PHE A 276 -24.62 -7.14 7.31
N LEU A 277 -23.39 -7.02 7.82
CA LEU A 277 -22.25 -6.50 7.06
C LEU A 277 -21.95 -7.37 5.85
N LEU A 278 -22.00 -8.71 5.97
CA LEU A 278 -21.83 -9.64 4.84
C LEU A 278 -22.92 -9.43 3.78
N ASP A 279 -24.16 -9.28 4.21
CA ASP A 279 -25.28 -8.98 3.28
C ASP A 279 -25.07 -7.61 2.61
N ALA A 280 -24.61 -6.59 3.33
CA ALA A 280 -24.28 -5.28 2.79
C ALA A 280 -23.17 -5.34 1.75
N VAL A 281 -22.15 -6.18 1.95
CA VAL A 281 -21.10 -6.46 0.95
C VAL A 281 -21.71 -7.02 -0.33
N MET A 282 -22.64 -7.96 -0.23
CA MET A 282 -23.30 -8.53 -1.42
C MET A 282 -24.21 -7.48 -2.11
N ARG A 283 -24.92 -6.68 -1.33
CA ARG A 283 -25.83 -5.63 -1.82
C ARG A 283 -25.08 -4.51 -2.55
N TYR A 284 -23.99 -3.97 -1.99
CA TYR A 284 -23.44 -2.68 -2.39
C TYR A 284 -22.05 -2.73 -3.05
N LEU A 285 -21.17 -3.66 -2.67
CA LEU A 285 -19.84 -3.70 -3.26
C LEU A 285 -19.83 -4.32 -4.66
N PRO A 286 -18.92 -3.84 -5.54
CA PRO A 286 -18.86 -4.31 -6.92
C PRO A 286 -18.40 -5.77 -7.04
N SER A 287 -18.82 -6.37 -8.11
CA SER A 287 -18.23 -7.60 -8.68
C SER A 287 -17.09 -7.23 -9.64
N PRO A 288 -16.27 -8.17 -10.08
CA PRO A 288 -15.28 -7.94 -11.14
C PRO A 288 -15.87 -7.37 -12.44
N LEU A 289 -17.13 -7.68 -12.74
CA LEU A 289 -17.84 -7.17 -13.93
C LEU A 289 -18.20 -5.68 -13.80
N ASP A 290 -18.53 -5.22 -12.60
CA ASP A 290 -18.89 -3.81 -12.36
C ASP A 290 -17.68 -2.87 -12.49
N LYS A 291 -16.47 -3.37 -12.26
CA LYS A 291 -15.23 -2.59 -12.46
C LYS A 291 -14.94 -2.35 -13.95
N GLY A 292 -15.60 -3.11 -14.82
CA GLY A 292 -15.57 -2.94 -16.27
C GLY A 292 -14.21 -3.24 -16.88
N VAL A 293 -13.83 -2.41 -17.84
CA VAL A 293 -12.60 -2.56 -18.64
C VAL A 293 -11.39 -2.10 -17.83
N VAL A 294 -10.41 -2.99 -17.68
CA VAL A 294 -9.09 -2.64 -17.12
C VAL A 294 -8.15 -2.32 -18.27
N LYS A 295 -7.48 -1.19 -18.19
CA LYS A 295 -6.53 -0.75 -19.22
C LYS A 295 -5.14 -1.30 -18.96
N GLY A 296 -4.50 -1.78 -20.00
CA GLY A 296 -3.09 -2.12 -20.03
C GLY A 296 -2.41 -1.48 -21.24
N VAL A 297 -1.11 -1.59 -21.33
CA VAL A 297 -0.33 -1.06 -22.45
C VAL A 297 0.39 -2.20 -23.17
N SER A 298 0.24 -2.28 -24.49
CA SER A 298 1.00 -3.24 -25.29
C SER A 298 2.45 -2.79 -25.42
N PRO A 299 3.44 -3.55 -24.94
CA PRO A 299 4.86 -3.17 -25.05
C PRO A 299 5.38 -3.19 -26.50
N ARG A 300 4.66 -3.84 -27.42
CA ARG A 300 5.02 -3.90 -28.85
C ARG A 300 4.58 -2.67 -29.63
N THR A 301 3.42 -2.10 -29.30
CA THR A 301 2.80 -1.00 -30.04
C THR A 301 2.72 0.29 -29.27
N ASN A 302 3.01 0.26 -27.96
CA ASN A 302 2.84 1.35 -26.99
C ASN A 302 1.41 1.95 -26.98
N LYS A 303 0.40 1.12 -27.32
CA LYS A 303 -1.01 1.51 -27.31
C LYS A 303 -1.73 0.91 -26.13
N GLU A 304 -2.73 1.62 -25.63
CA GLU A 304 -3.66 1.08 -24.64
C GLU A 304 -4.43 -0.12 -25.23
N VAL A 305 -4.65 -1.11 -24.39
CA VAL A 305 -5.42 -2.33 -24.67
C VAL A 305 -6.42 -2.54 -23.55
N ASP A 306 -7.65 -2.78 -23.92
CA ASP A 306 -8.74 -3.04 -23.01
C ASP A 306 -8.78 -4.52 -22.63
N LEU A 307 -8.75 -4.78 -21.31
CA LEU A 307 -8.91 -6.11 -20.73
C LEU A 307 -10.32 -6.27 -20.16
N LEU A 308 -11.04 -7.25 -20.71
CA LEU A 308 -12.38 -7.61 -20.24
C LEU A 308 -12.28 -8.78 -19.25
N PRO A 309 -13.08 -8.80 -18.18
CA PRO A 309 -13.13 -9.92 -17.23
C PRO A 309 -13.90 -11.11 -17.83
N ASP A 310 -13.35 -11.70 -18.89
CA ASP A 310 -13.92 -12.86 -19.61
C ASP A 310 -12.85 -13.93 -19.77
N ALA A 311 -13.18 -15.17 -19.37
CA ALA A 311 -12.32 -16.35 -19.47
C ALA A 311 -11.93 -16.73 -20.90
N SER A 312 -12.68 -16.28 -21.92
CA SER A 312 -12.39 -16.54 -23.34
C SER A 312 -11.32 -15.62 -23.92
N GLN A 313 -10.97 -14.54 -23.23
CA GLN A 313 -9.95 -13.58 -23.64
C GLN A 313 -8.52 -14.12 -23.39
N PRO A 314 -7.49 -13.52 -23.99
CA PRO A 314 -6.11 -13.85 -23.65
C PRO A 314 -5.84 -13.66 -22.17
N PHE A 315 -5.12 -14.60 -21.54
CA PHE A 315 -4.75 -14.52 -20.12
C PHE A 315 -3.88 -13.31 -19.82
N CYS A 316 -4.25 -12.58 -18.77
CA CYS A 316 -3.47 -11.50 -18.19
C CYS A 316 -3.73 -11.39 -16.68
N ALA A 317 -2.66 -11.37 -15.89
CA ALA A 317 -2.72 -11.25 -14.43
C ALA A 317 -1.61 -10.34 -13.91
N LEU A 318 -1.90 -9.67 -12.79
CA LEU A 318 -0.96 -8.86 -12.03
C LEU A 318 -0.49 -9.63 -10.80
N VAL A 319 0.81 -9.72 -10.60
CA VAL A 319 1.42 -10.26 -9.40
C VAL A 319 1.53 -9.15 -8.37
N PHE A 320 0.75 -9.21 -7.31
CA PHE A 320 0.69 -8.14 -6.33
C PHE A 320 1.47 -8.43 -5.04
N LYS A 321 1.81 -9.71 -4.78
CA LYS A 321 2.59 -10.10 -3.61
C LYS A 321 3.42 -11.36 -3.92
N ILE A 322 4.65 -11.37 -3.41
CA ILE A 322 5.50 -12.57 -3.33
C ILE A 322 5.65 -12.94 -1.85
N ALA A 323 5.58 -14.20 -1.53
CA ALA A 323 5.89 -14.73 -0.21
C ALA A 323 6.81 -15.94 -0.35
N THR A 324 7.64 -16.18 0.66
CA THR A 324 8.49 -17.37 0.72
C THR A 324 7.84 -18.40 1.64
N ASP A 325 7.55 -19.57 1.10
CA ASP A 325 7.03 -20.70 1.84
C ASP A 325 8.13 -21.73 2.04
N PRO A 326 8.30 -22.30 3.26
CA PRO A 326 9.37 -23.28 3.54
C PRO A 326 9.26 -24.56 2.72
N PHE A 327 8.06 -24.95 2.27
CA PHE A 327 7.80 -26.23 1.61
C PHE A 327 7.71 -26.12 0.09
N VAL A 328 7.03 -25.07 -0.41
CA VAL A 328 6.80 -24.88 -1.85
C VAL A 328 7.70 -23.81 -2.48
N GLY A 329 8.48 -23.12 -1.67
CA GLY A 329 9.38 -22.07 -2.12
C GLY A 329 8.67 -20.75 -2.39
N ARG A 330 8.93 -20.11 -3.53
CA ARG A 330 8.35 -18.82 -3.92
C ARG A 330 6.87 -18.98 -4.27
N LEU A 331 6.02 -18.29 -3.53
CA LEU A 331 4.57 -18.25 -3.71
C LEU A 331 4.18 -16.87 -4.26
N ALA A 332 3.66 -16.81 -5.48
CA ALA A 332 3.24 -15.57 -6.13
C ALA A 332 1.73 -15.41 -6.05
N PHE A 333 1.26 -14.38 -5.36
CA PHE A 333 -0.15 -14.00 -5.32
C PHE A 333 -0.48 -13.14 -6.54
N MET A 334 -1.52 -13.51 -7.25
CA MET A 334 -1.91 -12.84 -8.47
C MET A 334 -3.42 -12.61 -8.58
N ARG A 335 -3.77 -11.48 -9.21
CA ARG A 335 -5.13 -11.15 -9.64
C ARG A 335 -5.24 -11.39 -11.15
N VAL A 336 -6.18 -12.22 -11.55
CA VAL A 336 -6.48 -12.47 -12.97
C VAL A 336 -7.50 -11.44 -13.47
N TYR A 337 -7.12 -10.66 -14.47
CA TYR A 337 -7.97 -9.63 -15.06
C TYR A 337 -8.67 -10.10 -16.34
N SER A 338 -8.05 -10.99 -17.11
CA SER A 338 -8.64 -11.55 -18.31
C SER A 338 -8.15 -12.97 -18.56
N GLY A 339 -8.93 -13.73 -19.31
CA GLY A 339 -8.58 -15.07 -19.74
C GLY A 339 -8.64 -16.13 -18.65
N ARG A 340 -8.05 -17.27 -18.97
CA ARG A 340 -7.94 -18.46 -18.11
C ARG A 340 -6.54 -19.05 -18.24
N VAL A 341 -6.04 -19.62 -17.17
CA VAL A 341 -4.79 -20.39 -17.15
C VAL A 341 -4.94 -21.64 -16.31
N ASP A 342 -4.43 -22.76 -16.83
CA ASP A 342 -4.43 -24.05 -16.14
C ASP A 342 -3.09 -24.32 -15.47
N SER A 343 -3.11 -25.09 -14.38
CA SER A 343 -1.91 -25.57 -13.70
C SER A 343 -1.00 -26.35 -14.66
N GLY A 344 0.30 -26.19 -14.55
CA GLY A 344 1.28 -26.85 -15.42
C GLY A 344 1.62 -26.11 -16.71
N THR A 345 0.94 -25.01 -17.03
CA THR A 345 1.14 -24.25 -18.28
C THR A 345 2.25 -23.20 -18.17
N TYR A 346 2.64 -22.62 -19.31
CA TYR A 346 3.59 -21.53 -19.41
C TYR A 346 2.86 -20.21 -19.65
N VAL A 347 3.34 -19.16 -18.97
CA VAL A 347 2.93 -17.76 -19.14
C VAL A 347 4.13 -16.92 -19.49
N TYR A 348 3.91 -15.74 -20.03
CA TYR A 348 4.94 -14.79 -20.43
C TYR A 348 5.09 -13.70 -19.39
N ASN A 349 6.29 -13.54 -18.83
CA ASN A 349 6.63 -12.43 -17.96
C ASN A 349 7.10 -11.25 -18.83
N VAL A 350 6.34 -10.17 -18.81
CA VAL A 350 6.58 -9.03 -19.70
C VAL A 350 7.86 -8.28 -19.35
N ARG A 351 8.19 -8.15 -18.05
CA ARG A 351 9.41 -7.48 -17.58
C ARG A 351 10.68 -8.19 -18.05
N THR A 352 10.71 -9.52 -17.90
CA THR A 352 11.93 -10.30 -18.24
C THR A 352 11.98 -10.72 -19.70
N GLY A 353 10.87 -10.63 -20.43
CA GLY A 353 10.75 -11.13 -21.79
C GLY A 353 10.86 -12.65 -21.91
N LYS A 354 10.59 -13.40 -20.84
CA LYS A 354 10.78 -14.85 -20.76
C LYS A 354 9.48 -15.58 -20.42
N LYS A 355 9.44 -16.85 -20.82
CA LYS A 355 8.38 -17.77 -20.39
C LYS A 355 8.65 -18.26 -18.97
N GLU A 356 7.65 -18.22 -18.14
CA GLU A 356 7.64 -18.76 -16.79
C GLU A 356 6.63 -19.89 -16.68
N ARG A 357 6.95 -20.93 -15.90
CA ARG A 357 6.04 -22.08 -15.73
C ARG A 357 5.23 -21.93 -14.44
N ILE A 358 3.92 -22.02 -14.56
CA ILE A 358 3.03 -22.24 -13.41
C ILE A 358 3.08 -23.73 -13.09
N ALA A 359 3.78 -24.13 -12.03
CA ALA A 359 3.84 -25.54 -11.66
C ALA A 359 2.55 -25.98 -11.00
N ARG A 360 2.01 -25.19 -10.07
CA ARG A 360 0.73 -25.40 -9.38
C ARG A 360 0.04 -24.08 -9.08
N LEU A 361 -1.29 -24.14 -9.01
CA LEU A 361 -2.17 -23.07 -8.59
C LEU A 361 -2.82 -23.42 -7.26
N TYR A 362 -3.01 -22.43 -6.40
CA TYR A 362 -3.60 -22.59 -5.08
C TYR A 362 -4.67 -21.54 -4.82
N GLN A 363 -5.79 -22.00 -4.27
CA GLN A 363 -6.71 -21.14 -3.54
C GLN A 363 -6.24 -21.05 -2.10
N MET A 364 -6.02 -19.85 -1.63
CA MET A 364 -5.44 -19.62 -0.32
C MET A 364 -6.51 -19.54 0.77
N HIS A 365 -6.16 -20.02 1.95
CA HIS A 365 -6.89 -19.81 3.18
C HIS A 365 -5.86 -19.46 4.25
N SER A 366 -5.59 -18.17 4.41
CA SER A 366 -4.46 -17.65 5.19
C SER A 366 -3.14 -18.31 4.75
N ASN A 367 -2.50 -19.15 5.56
CA ASN A 367 -1.29 -19.89 5.23
C ASN A 367 -1.55 -21.30 4.63
N HIS A 368 -2.81 -21.75 4.59
CA HIS A 368 -3.16 -23.04 3.99
C HIS A 368 -3.36 -22.95 2.48
N GLN A 369 -2.79 -23.91 1.77
CA GLN A 369 -2.76 -23.96 0.31
C GLN A 369 -3.66 -25.10 -0.19
N ASN A 370 -4.77 -24.75 -0.85
CA ASN A 370 -5.67 -25.71 -1.47
C ASN A 370 -5.38 -25.76 -2.98
N PRO A 371 -4.85 -26.85 -3.52
CA PRO A 371 -4.53 -26.93 -4.94
C PRO A 371 -5.78 -26.85 -5.81
N ILE A 372 -5.68 -26.11 -6.91
CA ILE A 372 -6.73 -25.95 -7.91
C ILE A 372 -6.16 -26.18 -9.30
N ASP A 373 -7.00 -26.65 -10.23
CA ASP A 373 -6.57 -27.03 -11.58
C ASP A 373 -6.41 -25.82 -12.50
N PHE A 374 -7.23 -24.79 -12.32
CA PHE A 374 -7.22 -23.58 -13.14
C PHE A 374 -7.70 -22.35 -12.37
N VAL A 375 -7.41 -21.19 -12.93
CA VAL A 375 -7.96 -19.89 -12.52
C VAL A 375 -8.39 -19.12 -13.76
N GLU A 376 -9.37 -18.25 -13.59
CA GLU A 376 -9.92 -17.43 -14.66
C GLU A 376 -10.16 -15.96 -14.22
N ALA A 377 -10.50 -15.13 -15.19
CA ALA A 377 -10.77 -13.72 -14.97
C ALA A 377 -11.63 -13.47 -13.72
N GLY A 378 -11.24 -12.53 -12.88
CA GLY A 378 -11.91 -12.22 -11.61
C GLY A 378 -11.34 -12.94 -10.39
N ASP A 379 -10.49 -13.96 -10.56
CA ASP A 379 -9.91 -14.71 -9.43
C ASP A 379 -8.72 -14.02 -8.81
N ILE A 380 -8.55 -14.26 -7.49
CA ILE A 380 -7.32 -14.05 -6.74
C ILE A 380 -6.81 -15.40 -6.30
N CYS A 381 -5.57 -15.71 -6.62
CA CYS A 381 -4.96 -17.01 -6.32
C CYS A 381 -3.48 -16.87 -6.03
N ALA A 382 -2.86 -17.97 -5.59
CA ALA A 382 -1.42 -18.08 -5.49
C ALA A 382 -0.88 -19.13 -6.46
N ALA A 383 0.32 -18.93 -6.96
CA ALA A 383 0.96 -19.83 -7.90
C ALA A 383 2.44 -20.04 -7.55
N VAL A 384 2.96 -21.23 -7.90
CA VAL A 384 4.36 -21.60 -7.67
C VAL A 384 5.01 -22.08 -8.96
N GLY A 385 6.34 -22.07 -8.99
CA GLY A 385 7.15 -22.58 -10.11
C GLY A 385 7.89 -21.49 -10.88
N PHE A 386 7.70 -20.24 -10.54
CA PHE A 386 8.38 -19.09 -11.15
C PHE A 386 9.85 -18.99 -10.73
N LYS A 387 10.71 -18.58 -11.67
CA LYS A 387 12.14 -18.40 -11.43
C LYS A 387 12.51 -16.95 -11.14
N ASP A 388 12.01 -16.02 -11.94
CA ASP A 388 12.31 -14.58 -11.83
C ASP A 388 11.02 -13.76 -11.94
N LEU A 389 10.25 -13.79 -10.87
CA LEU A 389 9.00 -13.04 -10.75
C LEU A 389 9.09 -12.09 -9.56
N ARG A 390 8.61 -10.86 -9.73
CA ARG A 390 8.61 -9.81 -8.69
C ARG A 390 7.22 -9.27 -8.47
N THR A 391 7.01 -8.67 -7.33
CA THR A 391 5.81 -7.89 -7.05
C THR A 391 5.69 -6.73 -8.06
N GLY A 392 4.50 -6.58 -8.66
CA GLY A 392 4.23 -5.63 -9.73
C GLY A 392 4.40 -6.18 -11.14
N ASP A 393 4.95 -7.39 -11.32
CA ASP A 393 5.09 -8.00 -12.64
C ASP A 393 3.72 -8.34 -13.25
N THR A 394 3.59 -8.12 -14.55
CA THR A 394 2.46 -8.62 -15.33
C THR A 394 2.85 -9.93 -16.01
N ILE A 395 2.04 -10.96 -15.81
CA ILE A 395 2.13 -12.23 -16.53
C ILE A 395 0.94 -12.39 -17.46
N CYS A 396 1.19 -12.80 -18.70
CA CYS A 396 0.16 -12.82 -19.71
C CYS A 396 0.40 -13.90 -20.78
N ASN A 397 -0.48 -13.91 -21.78
CA ASN A 397 -0.29 -14.72 -22.99
C ASN A 397 0.83 -14.12 -23.84
N GLU A 398 1.78 -14.95 -24.29
CA GLU A 398 2.94 -14.53 -25.09
C GLU A 398 2.57 -13.82 -26.39
N ASN A 399 1.48 -14.27 -27.04
CA ASN A 399 1.04 -13.69 -28.32
C ASN A 399 0.38 -12.32 -28.13
N HIS A 400 -0.10 -12.02 -26.91
CA HIS A 400 -0.79 -10.78 -26.55
C HIS A 400 -0.11 -10.17 -25.31
N PRO A 401 1.15 -9.70 -25.43
CA PRO A 401 1.86 -9.13 -24.29
C PRO A 401 1.23 -7.78 -23.92
N ILE A 402 0.89 -7.64 -22.64
CA ILE A 402 0.26 -6.45 -22.06
C ILE A 402 0.98 -6.14 -20.74
N VAL A 403 1.30 -4.89 -20.50
CA VAL A 403 1.77 -4.37 -19.22
C VAL A 403 0.59 -3.72 -18.53
N LEU A 404 0.22 -4.22 -17.37
CA LEU A 404 -0.65 -3.50 -16.45
C LEU A 404 0.15 -2.38 -15.78
N GLU A 405 -0.52 -1.33 -15.33
CA GLU A 405 0.14 -0.23 -14.63
C GLU A 405 1.02 -0.75 -13.50
N SER A 406 2.30 -0.36 -13.50
CA SER A 406 3.26 -0.77 -12.49
C SER A 406 2.95 -0.08 -11.16
N MET A 407 3.07 -0.83 -10.05
CA MET A 407 3.03 -0.25 -8.72
C MET A 407 4.31 0.56 -8.48
N VAL A 408 4.16 1.80 -8.02
CA VAL A 408 5.28 2.65 -7.59
C VAL A 408 5.43 2.49 -6.08
N PHE A 409 6.61 2.10 -5.64
CA PHE A 409 6.92 1.93 -4.24
C PHE A 409 7.78 3.09 -3.74
N PRO A 410 7.54 3.60 -2.51
CA PRO A 410 8.39 4.62 -1.92
C PRO A 410 9.77 4.08 -1.58
N ASP A 411 10.77 4.94 -1.64
CA ASP A 411 12.11 4.60 -1.20
C ASP A 411 12.19 4.44 0.33
N PRO A 412 13.02 3.52 0.82
CA PRO A 412 13.22 3.35 2.26
C PRO A 412 13.90 4.60 2.87
N VAL A 413 13.46 4.99 4.06
CA VAL A 413 13.87 6.24 4.72
C VAL A 413 14.81 6.04 5.91
N ILE A 414 14.89 4.83 6.46
CA ILE A 414 15.74 4.49 7.61
C ILE A 414 16.57 3.25 7.29
N GLY A 415 17.79 3.21 7.78
CA GLY A 415 18.69 2.07 7.63
C GLY A 415 19.34 1.67 8.95
N ILE A 416 19.67 0.40 9.09
CA ILE A 416 20.50 -0.13 10.18
C ILE A 416 21.60 -1.00 9.61
N ALA A 417 22.79 -0.89 10.20
CA ALA A 417 23.88 -1.81 9.91
C ALA A 417 23.66 -3.11 10.68
N ILE A 418 23.82 -4.24 10.01
CA ILE A 418 23.74 -5.56 10.61
C ILE A 418 25.03 -6.34 10.36
N GLU A 419 25.44 -7.12 11.35
CA GLU A 419 26.61 -7.97 11.28
C GLU A 419 26.25 -9.39 11.73
N PRO A 420 26.59 -10.44 10.94
CA PRO A 420 26.40 -11.81 11.40
C PRO A 420 27.31 -12.13 12.57
N LYS A 421 26.82 -12.87 13.57
CA LYS A 421 27.63 -13.25 14.73
C LYS A 421 28.68 -14.30 14.41
N THR A 422 28.44 -15.16 13.41
CA THR A 422 29.34 -16.24 13.02
C THR A 422 29.51 -16.30 11.51
N GLN A 423 30.57 -16.96 11.04
CA GLN A 423 30.79 -17.20 9.60
C GLN A 423 29.66 -18.03 8.97
N ALA A 424 29.10 -18.98 9.72
CA ALA A 424 27.95 -19.77 9.24
C ALA A 424 26.68 -18.93 9.08
N ASP A 425 26.53 -17.87 9.87
CA ASP A 425 25.44 -16.92 9.74
C ASP A 425 25.61 -16.01 8.52
N LEU A 426 26.83 -15.71 8.10
CA LEU A 426 27.11 -14.89 6.91
C LEU A 426 26.53 -15.51 5.64
N ASP A 427 26.77 -16.81 5.42
CA ASP A 427 26.27 -17.52 4.24
C ASP A 427 24.73 -17.56 4.22
N LYS A 428 24.11 -17.79 5.38
CA LYS A 428 22.65 -17.79 5.53
C LYS A 428 22.06 -16.39 5.38
N LEU A 429 22.76 -15.37 5.88
CA LEU A 429 22.30 -13.97 5.86
C LEU A 429 22.06 -13.49 4.42
N GLY A 430 23.00 -13.75 3.51
CA GLY A 430 22.85 -13.35 2.11
C GLY A 430 21.62 -13.97 1.44
N VAL A 431 21.36 -15.25 1.70
CA VAL A 431 20.18 -15.95 1.16
C VAL A 431 18.89 -15.42 1.79
N ALA A 432 18.87 -15.20 3.10
CA ALA A 432 17.71 -14.69 3.83
C ALA A 432 17.34 -13.27 3.39
N LEU A 433 18.34 -12.38 3.31
CA LEU A 433 18.14 -11.00 2.85
C LEU A 433 17.66 -10.94 1.40
N GLY A 434 18.19 -11.79 0.52
CA GLY A 434 17.71 -11.90 -0.87
C GLY A 434 16.23 -12.27 -0.93
N LYS A 435 15.77 -13.24 -0.15
CA LYS A 435 14.36 -13.65 -0.08
C LYS A 435 13.47 -12.53 0.47
N LEU A 436 13.89 -11.87 1.56
CA LEU A 436 13.13 -10.78 2.16
C LEU A 436 12.99 -9.57 1.20
N ALA A 437 14.06 -9.26 0.44
CA ALA A 437 14.02 -8.20 -0.57
C ALA A 437 13.14 -8.56 -1.80
N GLU A 438 12.95 -9.85 -2.09
CA GLU A 438 11.99 -10.29 -3.12
C GLU A 438 10.53 -10.15 -2.65
N GLU A 439 10.27 -10.37 -1.35
CA GLU A 439 8.94 -10.23 -0.75
C GLU A 439 8.51 -8.78 -0.62
N ASP A 440 9.43 -7.92 -0.19
CA ASP A 440 9.15 -6.52 0.12
C ASP A 440 9.99 -5.57 -0.74
N PRO A 441 9.40 -4.90 -1.74
CA PRO A 441 10.10 -3.96 -2.61
C PRO A 441 10.55 -2.67 -1.90
N THR A 442 10.06 -2.37 -0.69
CA THR A 442 10.51 -1.23 0.12
C THR A 442 11.64 -1.57 1.07
N PHE A 443 12.01 -2.85 1.12
CA PHE A 443 13.18 -3.33 1.84
C PHE A 443 14.37 -3.41 0.90
N THR A 444 15.46 -2.71 1.23
CA THR A 444 16.69 -2.73 0.44
C THR A 444 17.89 -3.17 1.26
N VAL A 445 18.84 -3.80 0.59
CA VAL A 445 20.08 -4.30 1.18
C VAL A 445 21.25 -3.72 0.40
N LYS A 446 22.15 -3.03 1.09
CA LYS A 446 23.39 -2.51 0.54
C LYS A 446 24.57 -3.08 1.33
N ALA A 447 25.52 -3.68 0.65
CA ALA A 447 26.81 -4.02 1.26
C ALA A 447 27.71 -2.80 1.13
N ASP A 448 28.21 -2.31 2.24
CA ASP A 448 29.25 -1.29 2.26
C ASP A 448 30.60 -1.99 2.04
N HIS A 449 31.19 -1.74 0.88
CA HIS A 449 32.46 -2.37 0.50
C HIS A 449 33.66 -1.80 1.27
N GLU A 450 33.54 -0.60 1.85
CA GLU A 450 34.61 0.03 2.61
C GLU A 450 34.65 -0.47 4.05
N THR A 451 33.47 -0.57 4.69
CA THR A 451 33.35 -1.00 6.09
C THR A 451 33.13 -2.50 6.23
N GLY A 452 32.76 -3.20 5.16
CA GLY A 452 32.34 -4.61 5.16
C GLY A 452 30.98 -4.86 5.84
N GLN A 453 30.26 -3.79 6.22
CA GLN A 453 28.97 -3.89 6.88
C GLN A 453 27.84 -4.07 5.87
N THR A 454 26.82 -4.81 6.25
CA THR A 454 25.58 -4.90 5.50
C THR A 454 24.58 -3.93 6.10
N VAL A 455 24.11 -2.96 5.31
CA VAL A 455 23.06 -2.02 5.70
C VAL A 455 21.74 -2.47 5.11
N ILE A 456 20.75 -2.68 5.98
CA ILE A 456 19.35 -2.93 5.59
C ILE A 456 18.55 -1.66 5.79
N SER A 457 17.71 -1.32 4.81
CA SER A 457 16.89 -0.10 4.86
C SER A 457 15.40 -0.42 4.63
N GLY A 458 14.53 0.35 5.31
CA GLY A 458 13.07 0.15 5.30
C GLY A 458 12.30 1.43 5.58
N MET A 459 10.97 1.30 5.74
CA MET A 459 10.05 2.42 5.88
C MET A 459 9.95 3.00 7.30
N GLY A 460 10.39 2.25 8.32
CA GLY A 460 10.33 2.69 9.73
C GLY A 460 11.06 1.73 10.65
N GLU A 461 11.19 2.11 11.93
CA GLU A 461 11.85 1.29 12.95
C GLU A 461 11.16 -0.06 13.13
N LEU A 462 9.83 -0.06 13.22
CA LEU A 462 9.05 -1.28 13.39
C LEU A 462 9.22 -2.23 12.20
N HIS A 463 9.28 -1.68 10.98
CA HIS A 463 9.52 -2.47 9.77
C HIS A 463 10.87 -3.21 9.87
N LEU A 464 11.95 -2.51 10.20
CA LEU A 464 13.28 -3.11 10.33
C LEU A 464 13.37 -4.08 11.51
N ASP A 465 12.72 -3.79 12.64
CA ASP A 465 12.64 -4.71 13.77
C ASP A 465 12.00 -6.05 13.41
N ILE A 466 10.95 -6.01 12.60
CA ILE A 466 10.27 -7.23 12.11
C ILE A 466 11.18 -8.00 11.16
N ILE A 467 11.87 -7.32 10.23
CA ILE A 467 12.83 -7.96 9.33
C ILE A 467 13.93 -8.67 10.13
N VAL A 468 14.46 -8.01 11.13
CA VAL A 468 15.50 -8.60 12.02
C VAL A 468 14.96 -9.79 12.81
N ASP A 469 13.76 -9.70 13.33
CA ASP A 469 13.12 -10.80 14.06
C ASP A 469 12.86 -11.99 13.11
N ARG A 470 12.44 -11.74 11.87
CA ARG A 470 12.30 -12.78 10.83
C ARG A 470 13.64 -13.46 10.50
N LEU A 471 14.73 -12.69 10.39
CA LEU A 471 16.07 -13.26 10.18
C LEU A 471 16.43 -14.27 11.28
N ARG A 472 16.11 -13.95 12.53
CA ARG A 472 16.39 -14.84 13.67
C ARG A 472 15.48 -16.06 13.69
N ARG A 473 14.15 -15.87 13.61
CA ARG A 473 13.16 -16.94 13.85
C ARG A 473 12.93 -17.81 12.61
N GLU A 474 12.81 -17.22 11.41
CA GLU A 474 12.48 -17.97 10.20
C GLU A 474 13.74 -18.53 9.51
N PHE A 475 14.84 -17.76 9.53
CA PHE A 475 16.05 -18.14 8.82
C PHE A 475 17.17 -18.67 9.74
N GLY A 476 16.99 -18.54 11.07
CA GLY A 476 17.98 -19.00 12.05
C GLY A 476 19.32 -18.28 11.91
N VAL A 477 19.31 -16.98 11.63
CA VAL A 477 20.49 -16.11 11.47
C VAL A 477 20.63 -15.20 12.69
N GLU A 478 21.72 -15.36 13.43
CA GLU A 478 22.05 -14.48 14.54
C GLU A 478 22.86 -13.28 14.06
N ILE A 479 22.36 -12.08 14.41
CA ILE A 479 22.99 -10.82 14.00
C ILE A 479 23.15 -9.84 15.17
N ASN A 480 24.17 -8.98 15.07
CA ASN A 480 24.30 -7.74 15.82
C ASN A 480 23.71 -6.61 15.02
N GLN A 481 23.09 -5.66 15.71
CA GLN A 481 22.45 -4.48 15.09
C GLN A 481 23.23 -3.23 15.51
N GLY A 482 23.50 -2.36 14.52
CA GLY A 482 23.98 -0.99 14.76
C GLY A 482 22.82 -0.06 15.13
N ALA A 483 23.14 1.18 15.46
CA ALA A 483 22.15 2.23 15.66
C ALA A 483 21.45 2.57 14.33
N PRO A 484 20.15 2.92 14.37
CA PRO A 484 19.43 3.38 13.19
C PRO A 484 20.09 4.64 12.59
N GLN A 485 20.16 4.71 11.28
CA GLN A 485 20.69 5.84 10.54
C GLN A 485 19.66 6.32 9.52
N VAL A 486 19.61 7.63 9.32
CA VAL A 486 18.75 8.28 8.35
C VAL A 486 19.33 8.08 6.95
N ASN A 487 18.52 7.72 5.99
CA ASN A 487 18.89 7.70 4.59
C ASN A 487 18.81 9.13 4.01
N PHE A 488 19.93 9.83 4.06
CA PHE A 488 20.06 11.12 3.40
C PHE A 488 20.07 10.94 1.87
N LYS A 489 19.71 12.01 1.17
CA LYS A 489 19.85 12.10 -0.29
C LYS A 489 20.62 13.39 -0.64
N GLU A 490 21.05 13.49 -1.89
CA GLU A 490 21.64 14.72 -2.42
C GLU A 490 20.75 15.33 -3.50
N ALA A 491 20.88 16.63 -3.71
CA ALA A 491 20.28 17.33 -4.84
C ALA A 491 21.22 18.41 -5.33
N ILE A 492 21.02 18.87 -6.55
CA ILE A 492 21.71 20.03 -7.11
C ILE A 492 20.71 21.17 -7.25
N THR A 493 21.17 22.39 -6.96
CA THR A 493 20.29 23.58 -6.91
C THR A 493 20.52 24.57 -8.03
N SER A 494 21.57 24.42 -8.83
CA SER A 494 21.86 25.32 -9.94
C SER A 494 22.15 24.57 -11.25
N LYS A 495 21.87 25.22 -12.37
CA LYS A 495 22.21 24.71 -13.70
C LYS A 495 23.68 24.97 -14.02
N VAL A 496 24.33 23.98 -14.60
CA VAL A 496 25.72 24.04 -15.04
C VAL A 496 25.85 23.40 -16.41
N GLN A 497 26.48 24.11 -17.34
CA GLN A 497 26.89 23.53 -18.62
C GLN A 497 28.33 23.02 -18.49
N HIS A 498 28.55 21.79 -18.91
CA HIS A 498 29.85 21.14 -18.81
C HIS A 498 30.18 20.37 -20.09
N ARG A 499 31.45 20.45 -20.51
CA ARG A 499 31.99 19.60 -21.58
C ARG A 499 32.92 18.59 -20.94
N GLU A 500 32.70 17.31 -21.20
CA GLU A 500 33.55 16.22 -20.74
C GLU A 500 34.13 15.47 -21.92
N VAL A 501 35.46 15.27 -21.90
CA VAL A 501 36.18 14.53 -22.92
C VAL A 501 36.85 13.33 -22.26
N PHE A 502 36.30 12.17 -22.47
CA PHE A 502 36.92 10.93 -22.06
C PHE A 502 37.87 10.42 -23.14
N LYS A 503 39.15 10.33 -22.80
CA LYS A 503 40.18 9.82 -23.73
C LYS A 503 41.13 8.91 -22.94
N LYS A 504 41.21 7.64 -23.34
CA LYS A 504 42.16 6.68 -22.74
C LYS A 504 42.84 5.89 -23.86
N GLN A 505 44.17 5.83 -23.82
CA GLN A 505 44.98 5.13 -24.80
C GLN A 505 45.91 4.16 -24.08
N THR A 506 45.65 2.88 -24.18
CA THR A 506 46.45 1.79 -23.59
C THR A 506 46.80 0.82 -24.69
N GLY A 507 47.97 0.99 -25.32
CA GLY A 507 48.65 0.04 -26.21
C GLY A 507 47.77 -0.78 -27.18
N GLY A 508 46.84 -0.15 -27.92
CA GLY A 508 45.89 -0.80 -28.85
C GLY A 508 44.79 0.16 -29.29
N ARG A 509 43.58 -0.34 -29.45
CA ARG A 509 42.38 0.50 -29.76
C ARG A 509 42.12 1.47 -28.62
N GLY A 510 42.13 2.80 -28.92
CA GLY A 510 41.86 3.84 -27.97
C GLY A 510 40.37 3.85 -27.50
N LYS A 511 40.10 4.63 -26.48
CA LYS A 511 38.75 4.96 -26.01
C LYS A 511 38.53 6.46 -26.12
N PHE A 512 37.43 6.89 -26.73
CA PHE A 512 37.11 8.31 -26.92
C PHE A 512 35.63 8.56 -26.81
N ALA A 513 35.25 9.58 -26.03
CA ALA A 513 33.91 10.16 -26.04
C ALA A 513 34.01 11.64 -25.64
N ASP A 514 33.24 12.49 -26.28
CA ASP A 514 33.15 13.92 -26.02
C ASP A 514 31.67 14.30 -25.94
N ILE A 515 31.24 14.80 -24.81
CA ILE A 515 29.85 15.20 -24.56
C ILE A 515 29.78 16.59 -23.98
N ILE A 516 28.83 17.38 -24.43
CA ILE A 516 28.49 18.69 -23.87
C ILE A 516 27.08 18.56 -23.30
N VAL A 517 26.98 18.74 -21.98
CA VAL A 517 25.73 18.57 -21.25
C VAL A 517 25.39 19.81 -20.43
N GLU A 518 24.10 20.07 -20.29
CA GLU A 518 23.56 20.97 -19.26
C GLU A 518 22.94 20.09 -18.16
N ILE A 519 23.39 20.27 -16.92
CA ILE A 519 22.91 19.57 -15.73
C ILE A 519 22.26 20.57 -14.81
N GLY A 520 21.12 20.24 -14.23
CA GLY A 520 20.41 21.10 -13.31
C GLY A 520 19.31 20.36 -12.55
N PRO A 521 18.56 21.07 -11.67
CA PRO A 521 17.40 20.50 -11.01
C PRO A 521 16.39 19.95 -12.03
N ALA A 522 15.76 18.81 -11.68
CA ALA A 522 14.64 18.28 -12.47
C ALA A 522 13.43 19.23 -12.42
N ASP A 523 12.52 19.07 -13.36
CA ASP A 523 11.26 19.81 -13.37
C ASP A 523 10.41 19.37 -12.16
N GLU A 524 9.49 20.22 -11.69
CA GLU A 524 8.67 19.95 -10.52
C GLU A 524 7.86 18.64 -10.66
N GLY A 525 7.89 17.80 -9.63
CA GLY A 525 7.21 16.50 -9.61
C GLY A 525 7.95 15.36 -10.31
N VAL A 526 9.11 15.60 -10.93
CA VAL A 526 9.93 14.55 -11.54
C VAL A 526 10.93 13.99 -10.54
N THR A 527 10.92 12.68 -10.35
CA THR A 527 11.89 11.94 -9.54
C THR A 527 12.88 11.18 -10.43
N GLY A 528 14.14 11.05 -9.98
CA GLY A 528 15.18 10.38 -10.72
C GLY A 528 15.77 11.23 -11.85
N LEU A 529 16.27 10.57 -12.91
CA LEU A 529 16.91 11.26 -14.04
C LEU A 529 15.88 11.69 -15.09
N GLN A 530 15.77 12.98 -15.29
CA GLN A 530 15.09 13.57 -16.44
C GLN A 530 16.12 13.79 -17.56
N PHE A 531 16.08 12.96 -18.61
CA PHE A 531 17.05 12.98 -19.68
C PHE A 531 16.46 13.55 -20.97
N ASP A 532 17.12 14.57 -21.53
CA ASP A 532 16.74 15.21 -22.77
C ASP A 532 17.92 15.19 -23.77
N ASN A 533 17.63 14.93 -25.02
CA ASN A 533 18.63 14.89 -26.10
C ASN A 533 18.36 15.97 -27.15
N GLN A 534 19.22 16.97 -27.22
CA GLN A 534 19.15 18.08 -28.18
C GLN A 534 20.26 18.03 -29.23
N VAL A 535 21.03 16.93 -29.33
CA VAL A 535 22.11 16.77 -30.30
C VAL A 535 21.56 16.85 -31.72
N LYS A 536 22.13 17.76 -32.52
CA LYS A 536 21.78 17.97 -33.92
C LYS A 536 22.91 17.49 -34.86
N GLY A 537 22.57 17.12 -36.09
CA GLY A 537 23.56 16.84 -37.15
C GLY A 537 24.27 15.48 -37.02
N GLY A 538 23.93 14.63 -36.05
CA GLY A 538 24.57 13.30 -35.87
C GLY A 538 25.99 13.36 -35.29
N ASN A 539 26.35 14.43 -34.59
CA ASN A 539 27.66 14.61 -33.97
C ASN A 539 27.93 13.52 -32.92
N ILE A 540 26.87 13.03 -32.25
CA ILE A 540 26.89 11.79 -31.45
C ILE A 540 25.94 10.81 -32.14
N PRO A 541 26.39 9.60 -32.56
CA PRO A 541 25.53 8.57 -33.11
C PRO A 541 24.41 8.18 -32.14
N LYS A 542 23.19 7.96 -32.67
CA LYS A 542 22.00 7.66 -31.88
C LYS A 542 22.16 6.42 -30.98
N GLU A 543 23.01 5.49 -31.39
CA GLU A 543 23.33 4.26 -30.65
C GLU A 543 24.08 4.52 -29.32
N PHE A 544 24.75 5.68 -29.16
CA PHE A 544 25.47 6.03 -27.95
C PHE A 544 24.65 6.87 -26.95
N ILE A 545 23.53 7.46 -27.36
CA ILE A 545 22.67 8.26 -26.49
C ILE A 545 22.12 7.44 -25.30
N PRO A 546 21.65 6.18 -25.46
CA PRO A 546 21.22 5.34 -24.33
C PRO A 546 22.36 5.04 -23.35
N SER A 547 23.62 5.02 -23.82
CA SER A 547 24.78 4.79 -22.94
C SER A 547 25.09 6.01 -22.07
N ILE A 548 24.85 7.22 -22.58
CA ILE A 548 24.96 8.46 -21.81
C ILE A 548 23.89 8.48 -20.71
N ASP A 549 22.63 8.19 -21.04
CA ASP A 549 21.53 8.06 -20.06
C ASP A 549 21.86 7.04 -18.95
N LYS A 550 22.33 5.86 -19.36
CA LYS A 550 22.75 4.81 -18.43
C LYS A 550 23.91 5.24 -17.52
N GLY A 551 24.88 5.98 -18.07
CA GLY A 551 26.02 6.51 -17.33
C GLY A 551 25.59 7.48 -16.23
N PHE A 552 24.69 8.43 -16.54
CA PHE A 552 24.14 9.35 -15.55
C PHE A 552 23.31 8.64 -14.49
N LYS A 553 22.42 7.72 -14.87
CA LYS A 553 21.63 6.92 -13.91
C LYS A 553 22.52 6.15 -12.93
N ALA A 554 23.58 5.53 -13.43
CA ALA A 554 24.50 4.80 -12.59
C ALA A 554 25.31 5.74 -11.65
N ALA A 555 25.66 6.94 -12.12
CA ALA A 555 26.40 7.92 -11.33
C ALA A 555 25.54 8.55 -10.21
N MET A 556 24.24 8.72 -10.42
CA MET A 556 23.32 9.26 -9.41
C MET A 556 23.25 8.42 -8.13
N ALA A 557 23.59 7.15 -8.19
CA ALA A 557 23.60 6.29 -7.00
C ALA A 557 24.59 6.75 -5.91
N ASN A 558 25.63 7.50 -6.31
CA ASN A 558 26.64 8.05 -5.42
C ASN A 558 26.80 9.55 -5.72
N GLY A 559 26.28 10.41 -4.84
CA GLY A 559 26.38 11.85 -4.96
C GLY A 559 27.80 12.37 -4.77
N VAL A 560 27.98 13.66 -4.96
CA VAL A 560 29.30 14.32 -4.95
C VAL A 560 29.63 15.01 -3.62
N LEU A 561 28.67 15.13 -2.70
CA LEU A 561 28.82 15.84 -1.43
C LEU A 561 29.20 14.92 -0.28
N ALA A 562 28.45 13.84 -0.10
CA ALA A 562 28.62 12.87 0.98
C ALA A 562 28.44 11.42 0.52
N GLY A 563 28.32 11.20 -0.80
CA GLY A 563 28.16 9.89 -1.40
C GLY A 563 26.73 9.32 -1.34
N TYR A 564 25.75 10.14 -0.94
CA TYR A 564 24.35 9.72 -0.95
C TYR A 564 23.73 9.83 -2.34
N GLU A 565 22.69 9.03 -2.60
CA GLU A 565 21.99 9.04 -3.87
C GLU A 565 21.40 10.41 -4.21
N VAL A 566 21.57 10.87 -5.45
CA VAL A 566 20.93 12.09 -5.96
C VAL A 566 19.46 11.83 -6.26
N GLN A 567 18.56 12.54 -5.58
CA GLN A 567 17.11 12.30 -5.64
C GLN A 567 16.52 12.52 -7.03
N SER A 568 16.90 13.64 -7.66
CA SER A 568 16.44 13.99 -9.01
C SER A 568 17.38 14.98 -9.66
N MET A 569 17.53 14.89 -10.97
CA MET A 569 18.28 15.84 -11.78
C MET A 569 17.81 15.80 -13.24
N LYS A 570 17.99 16.93 -13.93
CA LYS A 570 17.79 17.05 -15.35
C LYS A 570 19.13 17.11 -16.06
N VAL A 571 19.28 16.28 -17.09
CA VAL A 571 20.45 16.27 -17.97
C VAL A 571 19.97 16.49 -19.39
N THR A 572 20.46 17.55 -20.02
CA THR A 572 20.25 17.83 -21.45
C THR A 572 21.56 17.66 -22.19
N VAL A 573 21.62 16.70 -23.11
CA VAL A 573 22.78 16.54 -23.99
C VAL A 573 22.65 17.55 -25.13
N LEU A 574 23.55 18.52 -25.15
CA LEU A 574 23.50 19.63 -26.10
C LEU A 574 24.24 19.30 -27.41
N ASP A 575 25.46 18.75 -27.27
CA ASP A 575 26.33 18.44 -28.41
C ASP A 575 27.44 17.44 -27.96
N GLY A 576 28.34 17.10 -28.85
CA GLY A 576 29.51 16.29 -28.59
C GLY A 576 30.21 15.85 -29.84
N SER A 577 31.15 14.92 -29.71
CA SER A 577 31.82 14.32 -30.87
C SER A 577 32.20 12.86 -30.59
N TYR A 578 32.43 12.11 -31.65
CA TYR A 578 32.89 10.73 -31.58
C TYR A 578 34.06 10.47 -32.52
N HIS A 579 34.80 9.44 -32.25
CA HIS A 579 35.87 8.97 -33.14
C HIS A 579 35.46 7.63 -33.78
N PRO A 580 35.50 7.47 -35.11
CA PRO A 580 34.96 6.29 -35.80
C PRO A 580 35.54 4.94 -35.33
N VAL A 581 36.76 4.94 -34.81
CA VAL A 581 37.47 3.70 -34.36
C VAL A 581 37.47 3.55 -32.85
N ASP A 582 37.62 4.67 -32.11
CA ASP A 582 37.88 4.65 -30.66
C ASP A 582 36.65 4.91 -29.80
N SER A 583 35.52 5.24 -30.41
CA SER A 583 34.25 5.43 -29.70
C SER A 583 33.45 4.14 -29.61
N ASP A 584 32.94 3.87 -28.42
CA ASP A 584 32.02 2.78 -28.15
C ASP A 584 31.05 3.17 -27.01
N GLN A 585 30.08 2.31 -26.74
CA GLN A 585 29.05 2.52 -25.72
C GLN A 585 29.66 2.75 -24.32
N LEU A 586 30.69 1.99 -23.98
CA LEU A 586 31.38 2.10 -22.68
C LEU A 586 32.09 3.45 -22.52
N SER A 587 32.71 3.98 -23.59
CA SER A 587 33.36 5.30 -23.58
C SER A 587 32.37 6.42 -23.27
N PHE A 588 31.17 6.38 -23.87
CA PHE A 588 30.12 7.35 -23.57
C PHE A 588 29.48 7.18 -22.19
N GLU A 589 29.37 5.94 -21.68
CA GLU A 589 28.95 5.69 -20.29
C GLU A 589 29.96 6.27 -19.30
N MET A 590 31.26 6.10 -19.55
CA MET A 590 32.32 6.67 -18.69
C MET A 590 32.37 8.20 -18.77
N ALA A 591 32.26 8.77 -19.98
CA ALA A 591 32.16 10.22 -20.14
C ALA A 591 30.98 10.82 -19.36
N ALA A 592 29.82 10.16 -19.38
CA ALA A 592 28.65 10.58 -18.62
C ALA A 592 28.90 10.55 -17.10
N ARG A 593 29.54 9.50 -16.59
CA ARG A 593 29.91 9.38 -15.17
C ARG A 593 30.87 10.48 -14.72
N MET A 594 31.87 10.78 -15.54
CA MET A 594 32.84 11.85 -15.27
C MET A 594 32.15 13.22 -15.35
N ALA A 595 31.32 13.44 -16.38
CA ALA A 595 30.54 14.68 -16.51
C ALA A 595 29.62 14.91 -15.29
N PHE A 596 28.99 13.87 -14.78
CA PHE A 596 28.21 13.93 -13.55
C PHE A 596 29.07 14.45 -12.39
N ARG A 597 30.21 13.85 -12.13
CA ARG A 597 31.11 14.22 -11.02
C ARG A 597 31.53 15.70 -11.13
N HIS A 598 32.05 16.09 -12.27
CA HIS A 598 32.61 17.44 -12.50
C HIS A 598 31.53 18.52 -12.56
N ALA A 599 30.37 18.24 -13.11
CA ALA A 599 29.29 19.22 -13.22
C ALA A 599 28.48 19.35 -11.93
N CYS A 600 28.12 18.22 -11.28
CA CYS A 600 27.35 18.26 -10.04
C CYS A 600 28.10 18.94 -8.88
N SER A 601 29.45 18.79 -8.80
CA SER A 601 30.25 19.48 -7.81
C SER A 601 30.17 21.04 -7.93
N LYS A 602 29.94 21.55 -9.16
CA LYS A 602 29.77 22.97 -9.46
C LYS A 602 28.31 23.43 -9.40
N ALA A 603 27.36 22.50 -9.40
CA ALA A 603 25.91 22.77 -9.45
C ALA A 603 25.31 23.08 -8.05
N LYS A 604 26.11 23.48 -7.08
CA LYS A 604 25.71 23.74 -5.69
C LYS A 604 24.95 22.54 -5.09
N PRO A 605 25.64 21.44 -4.86
CA PRO A 605 25.01 20.28 -4.26
C PRO A 605 24.58 20.57 -2.82
N VAL A 606 23.43 20.04 -2.42
CA VAL A 606 22.85 20.13 -1.08
C VAL A 606 22.48 18.75 -0.57
N LEU A 607 22.50 18.60 0.75
CA LEU A 607 22.07 17.39 1.44
C LEU A 607 20.59 17.49 1.76
N LEU A 608 19.85 16.40 1.52
CA LEU A 608 18.44 16.29 1.83
C LEU A 608 18.22 15.28 2.95
N GLU A 609 17.28 15.58 3.85
CA GLU A 609 16.83 14.70 4.91
C GLU A 609 15.34 14.35 4.76
N PRO A 610 14.92 13.14 5.14
CA PRO A 610 13.51 12.76 5.11
C PRO A 610 12.74 13.50 6.20
N ILE A 611 11.64 14.12 5.78
CA ILE A 611 10.68 14.79 6.64
C ILE A 611 9.48 13.89 6.82
N MET A 612 9.08 13.70 8.07
CA MET A 612 7.97 12.86 8.45
C MET A 612 6.75 13.74 8.75
N SER A 613 5.60 13.33 8.28
CA SER A 613 4.30 13.83 8.74
C SER A 613 3.99 13.13 10.06
N LEU A 614 4.09 13.87 11.16
CA LEU A 614 3.79 13.39 12.50
C LEU A 614 2.45 13.96 12.95
N GLU A 615 1.62 13.09 13.48
CA GLU A 615 0.40 13.47 14.15
C GLU A 615 0.38 12.92 15.59
N VAL A 616 0.10 13.79 16.54
CA VAL A 616 0.02 13.46 17.95
C VAL A 616 -1.38 13.75 18.46
N VAL A 617 -2.02 12.73 19.04
CA VAL A 617 -3.31 12.88 19.73
C VAL A 617 -3.06 12.87 21.23
N THR A 618 -3.48 13.93 21.93
CA THR A 618 -3.16 14.16 23.35
C THR A 618 -4.31 14.86 24.06
N PRO A 619 -4.49 14.63 25.39
CA PRO A 619 -5.31 15.53 26.20
C PRO A 619 -4.76 16.97 26.17
N GLU A 620 -5.65 17.95 26.33
CA GLU A 620 -5.32 19.39 26.25
C GLU A 620 -4.20 19.78 27.22
N ASP A 621 -4.17 19.21 28.41
CA ASP A 621 -3.19 19.51 29.46
C ASP A 621 -1.72 19.29 29.03
N TYR A 622 -1.46 18.37 28.10
CA TYR A 622 -0.12 18.01 27.65
C TYR A 622 0.26 18.64 26.31
N MET A 623 -0.66 19.32 25.64
CA MET A 623 -0.42 19.86 24.29
C MET A 623 0.76 20.86 24.26
N GLY A 624 0.85 21.72 25.27
CA GLY A 624 1.93 22.73 25.35
C GLY A 624 3.32 22.12 25.42
N ASP A 625 3.49 21.08 26.25
CA ASP A 625 4.77 20.37 26.40
C ASP A 625 5.16 19.61 25.13
N ILE A 626 4.19 19.00 24.47
CA ILE A 626 4.36 18.26 23.22
C ILE A 626 4.76 19.21 22.09
N VAL A 627 4.07 20.33 21.92
CA VAL A 627 4.43 21.36 20.93
C VAL A 627 5.82 21.94 21.22
N GLY A 628 6.15 22.17 22.49
CA GLY A 628 7.48 22.62 22.91
C GLY A 628 8.58 21.60 22.58
N ASP A 629 8.33 20.32 22.75
CA ASP A 629 9.28 19.26 22.39
C ASP A 629 9.43 19.13 20.86
N LEU A 630 8.33 19.16 20.11
CA LEU A 630 8.36 19.13 18.64
C LEU A 630 9.16 20.30 18.04
N ASN A 631 9.00 21.52 18.59
CA ASN A 631 9.78 22.67 18.17
C ASN A 631 11.28 22.48 18.44
N ARG A 632 11.65 21.87 19.58
CA ARG A 632 13.06 21.51 19.86
C ARG A 632 13.63 20.51 18.88
N ARG A 633 12.78 19.63 18.33
CA ARG A 633 13.11 18.63 17.30
C ARG A 633 13.02 19.18 15.87
N ARG A 634 13.10 20.48 15.68
CA ARG A 634 12.97 21.15 14.38
C ARG A 634 11.62 20.90 13.70
N GLY A 635 10.60 20.51 14.46
CA GLY A 635 9.27 20.26 13.94
C GLY A 635 8.58 21.56 13.50
N GLN A 636 7.90 21.49 12.36
CA GLN A 636 7.07 22.58 11.84
C GLN A 636 5.61 22.22 12.06
N ILE A 637 4.96 22.89 13.03
CA ILE A 637 3.55 22.66 13.32
C ILE A 637 2.70 23.12 12.13
N GLN A 638 1.91 22.22 11.58
CA GLN A 638 1.04 22.46 10.42
C GLN A 638 -0.38 22.81 10.84
N ALA A 639 -0.91 22.07 11.82
CA ALA A 639 -2.27 22.27 12.33
C ALA A 639 -2.39 21.81 13.78
N MET A 640 -3.33 22.43 14.48
CA MET A 640 -3.75 22.03 15.82
C MET A 640 -5.29 21.95 15.81
N ASP A 641 -5.81 20.73 15.89
CA ASP A 641 -7.23 20.44 15.82
C ASP A 641 -7.73 19.92 17.17
N SER A 642 -9.05 19.85 17.32
CA SER A 642 -9.69 19.26 18.50
C SER A 642 -10.58 18.11 18.05
N THR A 643 -10.55 16.99 18.78
CA THR A 643 -11.52 15.92 18.59
C THR A 643 -12.82 16.26 19.29
N ALA A 644 -13.92 15.61 18.87
CA ALA A 644 -15.23 15.75 19.54
C ALA A 644 -15.19 15.36 21.03
N ASN A 645 -14.21 14.54 21.45
CA ASN A 645 -14.04 14.07 22.82
C ASN A 645 -13.12 14.98 23.66
N GLY A 646 -12.74 16.18 23.16
CA GLY A 646 -11.88 17.13 23.84
C GLY A 646 -10.38 16.83 23.79
N ALA A 647 -9.95 15.77 23.10
CA ALA A 647 -8.54 15.58 22.85
C ALA A 647 -8.04 16.54 21.77
N ARG A 648 -6.75 16.90 21.82
CA ARG A 648 -6.07 17.75 20.85
C ARG A 648 -5.28 16.93 19.86
N ILE A 649 -5.28 17.34 18.61
CA ILE A 649 -4.49 16.76 17.54
C ILE A 649 -3.46 17.78 17.11
N VAL A 650 -2.18 17.42 17.21
CA VAL A 650 -1.06 18.23 16.73
C VAL A 650 -0.48 17.58 15.49
N LYS A 651 -0.56 18.27 14.34
CA LYS A 651 0.05 17.83 13.09
C LYS A 651 1.33 18.63 12.84
N ALA A 652 2.44 17.94 12.57
CA ALA A 652 3.71 18.59 12.35
C ALA A 652 4.55 17.86 11.28
N PHE A 653 5.35 18.60 10.54
CA PHE A 653 6.45 18.06 9.76
C PHE A 653 7.71 18.05 10.60
N VAL A 654 8.33 16.89 10.74
CA VAL A 654 9.51 16.70 11.60
C VAL A 654 10.60 15.92 10.87
N PRO A 655 11.88 16.31 11.00
CA PRO A 655 12.98 15.53 10.45
C PRO A 655 13.08 14.15 11.13
N LEU A 656 13.24 13.10 10.37
CA LEU A 656 13.35 11.74 10.91
C LEU A 656 14.53 11.59 11.89
N ALA A 657 15.65 12.29 11.63
CA ALA A 657 16.82 12.28 12.49
C ALA A 657 16.53 12.69 13.94
N GLU A 658 15.52 13.54 14.15
CA GLU A 658 15.13 14.06 15.46
C GLU A 658 14.06 13.19 16.15
N GLN A 659 13.61 12.11 15.48
CA GLN A 659 12.47 11.31 15.94
C GLN A 659 12.86 9.99 16.60
N PHE A 660 14.12 9.59 16.55
CA PHE A 660 14.57 8.39 17.24
C PHE A 660 14.28 8.47 18.75
N GLY A 661 13.60 7.44 19.26
CA GLY A 661 13.18 7.39 20.67
C GLY A 661 12.02 8.35 21.05
N TYR A 662 11.41 9.06 20.09
CA TYR A 662 10.33 10.02 20.37
C TYR A 662 9.14 9.42 21.12
N VAL A 663 8.73 8.20 20.78
CA VAL A 663 7.60 7.51 21.43
C VAL A 663 7.81 7.39 22.96
N THR A 664 9.04 7.12 23.39
CA THR A 664 9.38 7.05 24.83
C THR A 664 9.28 8.43 25.49
N VAL A 665 9.77 9.48 24.82
CA VAL A 665 9.68 10.87 25.30
C VAL A 665 8.22 11.31 25.38
N LEU A 666 7.44 11.02 24.33
CA LEU A 666 6.01 11.34 24.27
C LEU A 666 5.22 10.68 25.42
N ARG A 667 5.49 9.40 25.70
CA ARG A 667 4.89 8.69 26.85
C ARG A 667 5.23 9.36 28.18
N THR A 668 6.48 9.81 28.34
CA THR A 668 6.91 10.51 29.54
C THR A 668 6.22 11.86 29.69
N LEU A 669 6.17 12.67 28.63
CA LEU A 669 5.53 13.99 28.62
C LEU A 669 4.03 13.92 28.87
N SER A 670 3.36 12.88 28.40
CA SER A 670 1.91 12.73 28.44
C SER A 670 1.41 11.77 29.53
N SER A 671 2.29 11.26 30.40
CA SER A 671 1.96 10.21 31.35
C SER A 671 1.30 8.98 30.69
N GLY A 672 1.75 8.65 29.48
CA GLY A 672 1.23 7.55 28.67
C GLY A 672 -0.12 7.80 27.99
N ARG A 673 -0.65 9.05 28.04
CA ARG A 673 -1.98 9.39 27.50
C ARG A 673 -1.98 9.89 26.07
N ALA A 674 -0.84 10.29 25.52
CA ALA A 674 -0.73 10.67 24.12
C ALA A 674 -0.33 9.49 23.24
N THR A 675 -0.84 9.50 22.02
CA THR A 675 -0.46 8.58 20.95
C THR A 675 0.09 9.36 19.77
N SER A 676 1.01 8.76 19.04
CA SER A 676 1.56 9.39 17.82
C SER A 676 1.53 8.43 16.65
N THR A 677 1.34 9.01 15.47
CA THR A 677 1.44 8.34 14.19
C THR A 677 2.40 9.14 13.31
N MET A 678 3.33 8.46 12.68
CA MET A 678 4.35 9.09 11.84
C MET A 678 4.46 8.36 10.51
N SER A 679 4.47 9.11 9.41
CA SER A 679 4.66 8.59 8.06
C SER A 679 5.61 9.47 7.27
N PHE A 680 6.34 8.88 6.30
CA PHE A 680 7.16 9.67 5.40
C PHE A 680 6.29 10.61 4.55
N ASP A 681 6.74 11.86 4.37
CA ASP A 681 6.07 12.85 3.54
C ASP A 681 6.96 13.26 2.35
N HIS A 682 8.09 13.92 2.60
CA HIS A 682 8.99 14.40 1.55
C HIS A 682 10.44 14.52 2.05
N TYR A 683 11.35 14.76 1.12
CA TYR A 683 12.73 15.18 1.42
C TYR A 683 12.84 16.69 1.43
N SER A 684 13.60 17.26 2.39
CA SER A 684 13.89 18.70 2.49
C SER A 684 15.37 18.94 2.72
N GLU A 685 15.84 20.12 2.38
CA GLU A 685 17.24 20.51 2.55
C GLU A 685 17.63 20.55 4.03
N VAL A 686 18.76 19.90 4.35
CA VAL A 686 19.36 19.93 5.69
C VAL A 686 19.95 21.32 5.96
N PRO A 687 19.71 21.92 7.15
CA PRO A 687 20.36 23.19 7.53
C PRO A 687 21.89 23.13 7.39
N ALA A 688 22.49 24.17 6.83
CA ALA A 688 23.90 24.21 6.42
C ALA A 688 24.90 23.86 7.54
N ASN A 689 24.58 24.20 8.80
CA ASN A 689 25.39 23.84 9.96
C ASN A 689 25.38 22.32 10.22
N LEU A 690 24.23 21.67 10.12
CA LEU A 690 24.09 20.23 10.31
C LEU A 690 24.64 19.45 9.12
N ALA A 691 24.43 19.96 7.90
CA ALA A 691 24.95 19.34 6.70
C ALA A 691 26.45 19.13 6.72
N LYS A 692 27.23 20.14 7.26
CA LYS A 692 28.68 20.03 7.43
C LYS A 692 29.07 18.87 8.33
N ASP A 693 28.40 18.72 9.48
CA ASP A 693 28.70 17.67 10.44
C ASP A 693 28.39 16.28 9.85
N ILE A 694 27.32 16.17 9.05
CA ILE A 694 26.92 14.92 8.39
C ILE A 694 27.94 14.56 7.31
N VAL A 695 28.36 15.52 6.48
CA VAL A 695 29.38 15.32 5.43
C VAL A 695 30.72 14.92 6.04
N GLU A 696 31.15 15.56 7.14
CA GLU A 696 32.37 15.16 7.83
C GLU A 696 32.29 13.74 8.41
N LYS A 697 31.16 13.39 9.00
CA LYS A 697 30.94 12.06 9.58
C LYS A 697 30.82 10.95 8.52
N SER A 698 30.35 11.28 7.30
CA SER A 698 30.25 10.29 6.22
C SER A 698 31.61 9.74 5.81
N GLY A 699 32.69 10.46 6.08
CA GLY A 699 34.04 10.10 5.68
C GLY A 699 34.25 10.11 4.16
N TYR A 700 33.21 10.47 3.39
CA TYR A 700 33.26 10.50 1.93
C TYR A 700 34.21 11.61 1.48
N LYS A 701 35.24 11.23 0.76
CA LYS A 701 36.15 12.17 0.10
C LYS A 701 35.88 12.10 -1.40
N PHE A 702 35.34 13.16 -1.93
CA PHE A 702 35.30 13.34 -3.37
C PHE A 702 36.75 13.45 -3.86
N THR A 703 37.27 12.40 -4.49
CA THR A 703 38.58 12.42 -5.13
C THR A 703 38.39 12.71 -6.61
N ASP A 704 39.01 13.80 -7.06
CA ASP A 704 39.08 14.18 -8.49
C ASP A 704 40.01 13.19 -9.27
N ASP A 705 40.59 12.22 -8.56
CA ASP A 705 41.61 11.31 -9.06
C ASP A 705 40.99 10.00 -9.56
N ASP A 706 40.52 10.01 -10.78
CA ASP A 706 40.53 8.86 -11.69
C ASP A 706 41.06 9.36 -13.04
N GLU A 707 42.38 9.68 -13.10
CA GLU A 707 43.11 9.79 -14.36
C GLU A 707 43.27 8.43 -15.06
#